data_9ea2f3feec23c7fd99d88f0b22164097
#
_entry.id   9ea2f3feec23c7fd99d88f0b22164097
#
_cell.length_a   1.000
_cell.length_b   1.000
_cell.length_c   1.000
_cell.angle_alpha   90.00
_cell.angle_beta   90.00
_cell.angle_gamma   90.00
#
_symmetry.space_group_name_H-M   'P 1'
#
loop_
_entity.id
_entity.type
_entity.pdbx_description
1 polymer ?
#
loop_
_entity_poly.entity_id
_entity_poly.type
_entity_poly.pdbx_seq_one_letter_code
_entity_poly.pdbx_strand_id
1 'polypeptide(L)'
;MARKLYCEGLVNPVGIDKLQPELSWKMDGEMEAQRDWRVQVLQKDKTVFDSGIVAGMERKCILPKSLEENTEYQWKLNWTLEDGKIGEEQAVFSTGISNPDYFKAQYITGGTLFRKDFLLDEIPQKAVLYFTGLGYVQSYINGEKITDRELFPSYTVYEKTVEYTAADVTTQLKNGENVLGLWVGGHWPLDEKLRAKDVYSEAFYRGRCVGFAELHLTFKDGRREILGTDDTWQTSMSPIEISSVFDGEHYDARKEQAGWNTPGFNSKEWKNAVLAKEPLGKLVYSYTPAIRVVEELKPQEIWKQGESWIVDFGQNFTGWVCLSIEEQEGTLITLRHGEVIYPDGSLNVENLRFAKATDVYICKGGKEYYEPRFTYHGFRYAEVTGITGELKEEQITGRVVHTDNQEISGFSCSDDAFNRIFKAMVWTMRSNMHSVPTDCCQRDERQGWMADAGMASEFGMLHFDLTNFYRKWFRDIRDTQEKDGSMPLAGAPGWPRDTFIWKVGYHMTLRNAYLYTGDKELVKENYPALQKYEAYLHSILVNGLLPYDFYNDWLALEFANNLMIANSFLADFYEALVLFADVMEDVKGKELYETRLAALKEAINREYYGKCMDNPLGTGYYGTCDTLAVAPSAMALEFHIVPEKFREKVIREMLFQVEESRGSVQYPTGILTSGILNQCLSDIGRDDIIYEFFSREDYPSLKFMLSKGATTIWERWQYLVHNEMNSHNHPALCALGAWFFKGICGLRKVTPGKDGGVHLEINPYIPGDMEHAEMSYTTVWGKIRLGWKKVEKSGEKPGRRIIFHAELPGAAVADFVYGEKKAVWKGGIYEVEI
;
A
#
# COMPACT_ATOMS: atom_id res chain seq x y z
N MET A 1 6.66 23.90 18.20
CA MET A 1 6.60 22.55 17.67
C MET A 1 6.48 22.67 16.15
N ALA A 2 7.33 21.97 15.41
CA ALA A 2 7.35 22.05 13.95
C ALA A 2 6.18 21.25 13.36
N ARG A 3 5.42 21.84 12.47
CA ARG A 3 4.41 21.14 11.68
C ARG A 3 5.04 20.60 10.41
N LYS A 4 4.67 19.39 10.02
CA LYS A 4 5.06 18.86 8.71
C LYS A 4 4.15 19.45 7.65
N LEU A 5 4.76 20.09 6.66
CA LEU A 5 4.07 20.76 5.55
C LEU A 5 4.17 19.91 4.28
N TYR A 6 3.07 19.84 3.54
CA TYR A 6 2.95 19.04 2.32
C TYR A 6 2.32 19.84 1.19
N CYS A 7 2.77 19.57 -0.02
CA CYS A 7 2.13 19.99 -1.26
C CYS A 7 1.74 18.72 -2.03
N GLU A 8 0.44 18.52 -2.28
CA GLU A 8 -0.11 17.29 -2.87
C GLU A 8 0.31 16.02 -2.09
N GLY A 9 0.41 16.13 -0.75
CA GLY A 9 0.85 15.04 0.12
C GLY A 9 2.35 14.72 0.08
N LEU A 10 3.16 15.48 -0.65
CA LEU A 10 4.62 15.33 -0.75
C LEU A 10 5.36 16.44 -0.03
N VAL A 11 6.57 16.16 0.45
CA VAL A 11 7.45 17.15 1.07
C VAL A 11 8.32 17.79 -0.02
N ASN A 12 8.21 19.11 -0.18
CA ASN A 12 9.00 19.90 -1.14
C ASN A 12 9.07 19.31 -2.57
N PRO A 13 7.94 18.97 -3.20
CA PRO A 13 7.96 18.36 -4.51
C PRO A 13 8.49 19.30 -5.59
N VAL A 14 9.16 18.72 -6.60
CA VAL A 14 9.72 19.44 -7.74
C VAL A 14 8.93 19.10 -8.99
N GLY A 15 8.52 20.12 -9.75
CA GLY A 15 7.94 19.96 -11.08
C GLY A 15 6.56 19.31 -11.12
N ILE A 16 5.68 19.59 -10.14
CA ILE A 16 4.31 19.05 -10.11
C ILE A 16 3.46 19.56 -11.28
N ASP A 17 2.56 18.73 -11.80
CA ASP A 17 1.69 19.08 -12.93
C ASP A 17 0.42 19.86 -12.54
N LYS A 18 0.09 19.92 -11.26
CA LYS A 18 -1.04 20.70 -10.74
C LYS A 18 -0.69 22.15 -10.51
N LEU A 19 -1.38 23.07 -11.19
CA LEU A 19 -1.22 24.51 -10.99
C LEU A 19 -2.11 25.08 -9.88
N GLN A 20 -3.05 24.30 -9.38
CA GLN A 20 -3.87 24.59 -8.20
C GLN A 20 -3.66 23.49 -7.15
N PRO A 21 -2.43 23.41 -6.58
CA PRO A 21 -2.13 22.33 -5.66
C PRO A 21 -2.87 22.44 -4.34
N GLU A 22 -3.07 21.31 -3.68
CA GLU A 22 -3.46 21.22 -2.29
C GLU A 22 -2.21 21.40 -1.40
N LEU A 23 -2.24 22.37 -0.53
CA LEU A 23 -1.27 22.57 0.55
C LEU A 23 -1.88 22.04 1.84
N SER A 24 -1.17 21.16 2.54
CA SER A 24 -1.69 20.55 3.77
C SER A 24 -0.62 20.47 4.85
N TRP A 25 -1.06 20.28 6.10
CA TRP A 25 -0.16 20.20 7.25
C TRP A 25 -0.65 19.22 8.29
N LYS A 26 0.27 18.55 8.97
CA LYS A 26 -0.02 17.67 10.09
C LYS A 26 0.40 18.32 11.41
N MET A 27 -0.45 18.17 12.42
CA MET A 27 -0.14 18.60 13.78
C MET A 27 0.65 17.50 14.49
N ASP A 28 1.74 17.86 15.13
CA ASP A 28 2.53 16.92 15.92
C ASP A 28 2.56 17.37 17.38
N GLY A 29 1.92 16.58 18.25
CA GLY A 29 1.94 16.77 19.70
C GLY A 29 1.15 17.96 20.26
N GLU A 30 0.25 18.57 19.50
CA GLU A 30 -0.62 19.65 19.98
C GLU A 30 -1.94 19.11 20.52
N MET A 31 -2.22 19.41 21.79
CA MET A 31 -3.47 18.99 22.47
C MET A 31 -4.58 20.03 22.34
N GLU A 32 -4.21 21.27 22.02
CA GLU A 32 -5.16 22.35 21.79
C GLU A 32 -5.63 22.36 20.34
N ALA A 33 -6.91 22.63 20.13
CA ALA A 33 -7.47 22.75 18.81
C ALA A 33 -6.88 23.94 18.06
N GLN A 34 -6.72 23.81 16.75
CA GLN A 34 -6.44 24.95 15.88
C GLN A 34 -7.71 25.82 15.81
N ARG A 35 -7.57 27.10 16.19
CA ARG A 35 -8.64 28.10 16.12
C ARG A 35 -8.76 28.71 14.74
N ASP A 36 -7.60 29.10 14.19
CA ASP A 36 -7.50 29.72 12.89
C ASP A 36 -6.14 29.44 12.22
N TRP A 37 -6.10 29.66 10.91
CA TRP A 37 -4.89 29.50 10.11
C TRP A 37 -4.84 30.50 8.96
N ARG A 38 -3.62 30.72 8.40
CA ARG A 38 -3.37 31.52 7.21
C ARG A 38 -2.29 30.87 6.37
N VAL A 39 -2.56 30.68 5.09
CA VAL A 39 -1.59 30.22 4.09
C VAL A 39 -1.24 31.36 3.16
N GLN A 40 0.06 31.59 2.98
CA GLN A 40 0.59 32.52 2.00
C GLN A 40 1.53 31.80 1.05
N VAL A 41 1.39 32.02 -0.26
CA VAL A 41 2.30 31.52 -1.29
C VAL A 41 3.06 32.67 -1.90
N LEU A 42 4.38 32.54 -2.00
CA LEU A 42 5.30 33.56 -2.47
C LEU A 42 6.10 33.07 -3.68
N GLN A 43 6.29 33.95 -4.64
CA GLN A 43 7.19 33.79 -5.78
C GLN A 43 8.25 34.89 -5.67
N LYS A 44 9.52 34.54 -5.41
CA LYS A 44 10.60 35.55 -5.25
C LYS A 44 10.18 36.71 -4.33
N ASP A 45 9.81 36.46 -3.11
CA ASP A 45 9.36 37.43 -2.09
C ASP A 45 8.03 38.17 -2.38
N LYS A 46 7.44 37.98 -3.56
CA LYS A 46 6.12 38.51 -3.89
C LYS A 46 5.02 37.52 -3.53
N THR A 47 4.08 37.96 -2.68
CA THR A 47 2.89 37.17 -2.37
C THR A 47 2.00 37.01 -3.62
N VAL A 48 1.77 35.77 -4.07
CA VAL A 48 0.88 35.46 -5.20
C VAL A 48 -0.47 34.95 -4.74
N PHE A 49 -0.52 34.43 -3.52
CA PHE A 49 -1.75 33.99 -2.86
C PHE A 49 -1.67 34.25 -1.36
N ASP A 50 -2.79 34.64 -0.78
CA ASP A 50 -2.99 34.84 0.65
C ASP A 50 -4.41 34.43 1.00
N SER A 51 -4.59 33.45 1.84
CA SER A 51 -5.92 32.99 2.29
C SER A 51 -6.62 34.00 3.21
N GLY A 52 -5.86 34.98 3.75
CA GLY A 52 -6.28 35.67 4.95
C GLY A 52 -6.34 34.76 6.16
N ILE A 53 -6.87 35.24 7.28
CA ILE A 53 -7.12 34.40 8.45
C ILE A 53 -8.41 33.62 8.22
N VAL A 54 -8.32 32.29 8.24
CA VAL A 54 -9.44 31.34 8.09
C VAL A 54 -9.69 30.70 9.44
N ALA A 55 -10.90 30.89 9.99
CA ALA A 55 -11.30 30.23 11.23
C ALA A 55 -11.65 28.76 10.94
N GLY A 56 -11.23 27.87 11.83
CA GLY A 56 -11.57 26.44 11.78
C GLY A 56 -10.40 25.50 11.93
N MET A 57 -10.76 24.21 12.00
CA MET A 57 -9.83 23.09 12.24
C MET A 57 -9.33 22.42 10.96
N GLU A 58 -9.74 22.90 9.80
CA GLU A 58 -9.24 22.35 8.53
C GLU A 58 -7.72 22.48 8.43
N ARG A 59 -7.09 21.47 7.83
CA ARG A 59 -5.61 21.37 7.71
C ARG A 59 -5.15 21.24 6.27
N LYS A 60 -5.92 21.85 5.37
CA LYS A 60 -5.59 21.91 3.97
C LYS A 60 -6.14 23.17 3.32
N CYS A 61 -5.46 23.59 2.27
CA CYS A 61 -5.82 24.74 1.46
C CYS A 61 -5.59 24.39 -0.01
N ILE A 62 -6.65 24.28 -0.79
CA ILE A 62 -6.55 24.15 -2.25
C ILE A 62 -6.44 25.57 -2.82
N LEU A 63 -5.41 25.83 -3.64
CA LEU A 63 -5.22 27.13 -4.22
C LEU A 63 -6.32 27.44 -5.25
N PRO A 64 -7.05 28.55 -5.11
CA PRO A 64 -8.20 28.84 -5.97
C PRO A 64 -7.81 29.36 -7.36
N LYS A 65 -6.55 29.77 -7.53
CA LYS A 65 -6.00 30.30 -8.79
C LYS A 65 -4.82 29.47 -9.25
N SER A 66 -4.73 29.27 -10.56
CA SER A 66 -3.59 28.62 -11.17
C SER A 66 -2.31 29.44 -10.97
N LEU A 67 -1.28 28.73 -10.57
CA LEU A 67 0.10 29.22 -10.51
C LEU A 67 0.73 29.19 -11.91
N GLU A 68 1.90 29.83 -12.07
CA GLU A 68 2.69 29.77 -13.30
C GLU A 68 3.41 28.42 -13.41
N GLU A 69 3.54 27.88 -14.62
CA GLU A 69 4.33 26.68 -14.90
C GLU A 69 5.83 26.89 -14.69
N ASN A 70 6.56 25.81 -14.43
CA ASN A 70 8.03 25.79 -14.29
C ASN A 70 8.53 26.86 -13.32
N THR A 71 7.87 27.01 -12.17
CA THR A 71 8.11 28.08 -11.22
C THR A 71 8.24 27.54 -9.80
N GLU A 72 9.23 28.04 -9.08
CA GLU A 72 9.44 27.73 -7.67
C GLU A 72 8.64 28.67 -6.79
N TYR A 73 8.03 28.09 -5.77
CA TYR A 73 7.23 28.79 -4.76
C TYR A 73 7.69 28.43 -3.37
N GLN A 74 7.72 29.43 -2.50
CA GLN A 74 7.73 29.26 -1.06
C GLN A 74 6.31 29.44 -0.54
N TRP A 75 5.92 28.66 0.46
CA TRP A 75 4.67 28.91 1.14
C TRP A 75 4.84 28.86 2.65
N LYS A 76 4.03 29.69 3.32
CA LYS A 76 4.05 29.87 4.76
C LYS A 76 2.70 29.52 5.33
N LEU A 77 2.71 28.80 6.43
CA LEU A 77 1.55 28.53 7.27
C LEU A 77 1.72 29.27 8.58
N ASN A 78 0.77 30.13 8.92
CA ASN A 78 0.60 30.67 10.27
C ASN A 78 -0.66 30.05 10.89
N TRP A 79 -0.62 29.75 12.17
CA TRP A 79 -1.79 29.20 12.89
C TRP A 79 -1.88 29.76 14.29
N THR A 80 -3.11 29.78 14.83
CA THR A 80 -3.39 30.11 16.21
C THR A 80 -4.16 28.96 16.87
N LEU A 81 -3.76 28.55 18.06
CA LEU A 81 -4.46 27.57 18.87
C LEU A 81 -5.53 28.25 19.74
N GLU A 82 -6.46 27.46 20.29
CA GLU A 82 -7.51 27.94 21.18
C GLU A 82 -6.95 28.61 22.46
N ASP A 83 -5.77 28.15 22.95
CA ASP A 83 -5.06 28.77 24.09
C ASP A 83 -4.36 30.09 23.73
N GLY A 84 -4.44 30.53 22.47
CA GLY A 84 -3.84 31.76 21.95
C GLY A 84 -2.39 31.64 21.51
N LYS A 85 -1.77 30.47 21.59
CA LYS A 85 -0.43 30.26 21.01
C LYS A 85 -0.45 30.39 19.51
N ILE A 86 0.58 31.05 18.98
CA ILE A 86 0.76 31.28 17.54
C ILE A 86 1.98 30.49 17.08
N GLY A 87 1.91 29.89 15.90
CA GLY A 87 3.04 29.26 15.24
C GLY A 87 3.15 29.64 13.77
N GLU A 88 4.35 29.42 13.22
CA GLU A 88 4.65 29.62 11.81
C GLU A 88 5.58 28.52 11.31
N GLU A 89 5.35 28.01 10.10
CA GLU A 89 6.22 27.10 9.36
C GLU A 89 6.23 27.46 7.88
N GLN A 90 7.29 27.03 7.19
CA GLN A 90 7.44 27.28 5.76
C GLN A 90 7.99 26.08 5.02
N ALA A 91 7.63 25.97 3.75
CA ALA A 91 8.09 24.92 2.85
C ALA A 91 8.20 25.46 1.42
N VAL A 92 8.79 24.65 0.53
CA VAL A 92 8.95 25.01 -0.88
C VAL A 92 8.32 23.95 -1.77
N PHE A 93 7.92 24.33 -2.97
CA PHE A 93 7.57 23.40 -4.04
C PHE A 93 7.80 24.09 -5.38
N SER A 94 7.84 23.32 -6.46
CA SER A 94 7.82 23.93 -7.79
C SER A 94 6.76 23.26 -8.67
N THR A 95 6.08 24.08 -9.46
CA THR A 95 5.24 23.62 -10.56
C THR A 95 6.11 23.22 -11.74
N GLY A 96 5.60 22.31 -12.54
CA GLY A 96 6.20 21.85 -13.79
C GLY A 96 5.31 22.11 -14.98
N ILE A 97 5.20 21.13 -15.85
CA ILE A 97 4.40 21.15 -17.07
C ILE A 97 2.99 20.64 -16.75
N SER A 98 1.99 21.50 -16.83
CA SER A 98 0.60 21.14 -16.49
C SER A 98 -0.12 20.38 -17.61
N ASN A 99 0.23 20.63 -18.85
CA ASN A 99 -0.28 19.88 -20.00
C ASN A 99 0.84 19.02 -20.61
N PRO A 100 0.72 17.68 -20.55
CA PRO A 100 1.74 16.78 -21.10
C PRO A 100 2.03 16.98 -22.58
N ASP A 101 1.11 17.54 -23.37
CA ASP A 101 1.32 17.86 -24.78
C ASP A 101 2.39 18.96 -25.00
N TYR A 102 2.79 19.64 -23.95
CA TYR A 102 3.85 20.68 -24.01
C TYR A 102 5.26 20.12 -23.90
N PHE A 103 5.43 18.84 -23.51
CA PHE A 103 6.72 18.18 -23.59
C PHE A 103 7.22 18.16 -25.05
N LYS A 104 8.51 18.43 -25.24
CA LYS A 104 9.18 18.41 -26.54
C LYS A 104 9.90 17.08 -26.77
N ALA A 105 10.26 16.40 -25.70
CA ALA A 105 10.90 15.11 -25.76
C ALA A 105 10.01 14.07 -26.44
N GLN A 106 10.64 13.14 -27.10
CA GLN A 106 10.01 11.99 -27.76
C GLN A 106 10.43 10.71 -27.05
N TYR A 107 9.58 9.69 -27.11
CA TYR A 107 9.95 8.37 -26.63
C TYR A 107 10.98 7.74 -27.53
N ILE A 108 12.06 7.20 -26.94
CA ILE A 108 13.18 6.56 -27.65
C ILE A 108 13.37 5.11 -27.23
N THR A 109 13.82 4.28 -28.17
CA THR A 109 14.09 2.84 -28.00
C THR A 109 15.32 2.44 -28.83
N GLY A 110 15.65 1.16 -28.86
CA GLY A 110 16.76 0.61 -29.67
C GLY A 110 17.88 -0.01 -28.84
N GLY A 111 17.89 0.20 -27.55
CA GLY A 111 18.78 -0.40 -26.57
C GLY A 111 18.24 -0.26 -25.16
N THR A 112 19.10 -0.44 -24.18
CA THR A 112 18.78 -0.31 -22.74
C THR A 112 19.59 0.77 -22.05
N LEU A 113 20.71 1.21 -22.64
CA LEU A 113 21.48 2.39 -22.26
C LEU A 113 21.25 3.47 -23.30
N PHE A 114 20.94 4.68 -22.86
CA PHE A 114 20.79 5.86 -23.70
C PHE A 114 21.64 6.99 -23.14
N ARG A 115 22.31 7.73 -24.01
CA ARG A 115 23.11 8.89 -23.63
C ARG A 115 22.98 10.04 -24.61
N LYS A 116 23.16 11.25 -24.10
CA LYS A 116 23.26 12.49 -24.85
C LYS A 116 24.37 13.37 -24.27
N ASP A 117 25.37 13.66 -25.08
CA ASP A 117 26.35 14.69 -24.76
C ASP A 117 25.81 16.07 -25.12
N PHE A 118 26.06 17.06 -24.27
CA PHE A 118 25.69 18.46 -24.51
C PHE A 118 26.67 19.41 -23.84
N LEU A 119 26.73 20.64 -24.37
CA LEU A 119 27.62 21.68 -23.89
C LEU A 119 26.85 22.79 -23.23
N LEU A 120 27.37 23.29 -22.12
CA LEU A 120 26.87 24.48 -21.44
C LEU A 120 27.95 25.55 -21.41
N ASP A 121 27.66 26.73 -21.91
CA ASP A 121 28.56 27.91 -21.85
C ASP A 121 28.61 28.51 -20.47
N GLU A 122 27.54 28.34 -19.69
CA GLU A 122 27.43 28.75 -18.29
C GLU A 122 26.55 27.79 -17.50
N ILE A 123 26.73 27.74 -16.17
CA ILE A 123 25.89 26.96 -15.28
C ILE A 123 24.52 27.63 -15.18
N PRO A 124 23.40 26.91 -15.43
CA PRO A 124 22.06 27.47 -15.30
C PRO A 124 21.76 27.86 -13.85
N GLN A 125 20.90 28.85 -13.66
CA GLN A 125 20.38 29.22 -12.35
C GLN A 125 19.49 28.11 -11.77
N LYS A 126 18.72 27.44 -12.64
CA LYS A 126 17.83 26.30 -12.30
C LYS A 126 17.82 25.28 -13.43
N ALA A 127 17.90 24.02 -13.07
CA ALA A 127 17.76 22.91 -14.00
C ALA A 127 16.80 21.87 -13.43
N VAL A 128 15.77 21.50 -14.18
CA VAL A 128 14.79 20.48 -13.79
C VAL A 128 14.76 19.38 -14.84
N LEU A 129 15.01 18.16 -14.43
CA LEU A 129 14.93 16.96 -15.28
C LEU A 129 13.61 16.24 -15.03
N TYR A 130 12.83 16.08 -16.09
CA TYR A 130 11.63 15.22 -16.14
C TYR A 130 12.00 13.91 -16.81
N PHE A 131 11.58 12.78 -16.26
CA PHE A 131 11.88 11.49 -16.90
C PHE A 131 10.86 10.40 -16.57
N THR A 132 10.76 9.45 -17.47
CA THR A 132 9.99 8.21 -17.34
C THR A 132 10.45 7.17 -18.36
N GLY A 133 9.76 6.03 -18.44
CA GLY A 133 10.05 5.00 -19.42
C GLY A 133 8.97 3.93 -19.49
N LEU A 134 9.11 3.01 -20.41
CA LEU A 134 8.51 1.69 -20.38
C LEU A 134 9.63 0.67 -20.21
N GLY A 135 9.65 0.03 -19.09
CA GLY A 135 10.76 -0.51 -18.37
C GLY A 135 11.05 0.39 -17.18
N TYR A 136 11.61 -0.18 -16.11
CA TYR A 136 12.13 0.63 -15.02
C TYR A 136 13.29 1.49 -15.51
N VAL A 137 13.33 2.74 -15.08
CA VAL A 137 14.33 3.70 -15.56
C VAL A 137 15.14 4.28 -14.41
N GLN A 138 16.45 4.34 -14.58
CA GLN A 138 17.36 5.14 -13.78
C GLN A 138 17.95 6.25 -14.65
N SER A 139 17.96 7.48 -14.17
CA SER A 139 18.54 8.64 -14.87
C SER A 139 19.83 9.08 -14.23
N TYR A 140 20.76 9.58 -15.06
CA TYR A 140 22.11 9.97 -14.65
C TYR A 140 22.50 11.31 -15.28
N ILE A 141 23.21 12.14 -14.53
CA ILE A 141 23.94 13.31 -15.08
C ILE A 141 25.39 13.20 -14.65
N ASN A 142 26.32 13.25 -15.61
CA ASN A 142 27.76 13.22 -15.39
C ASN A 142 28.24 12.04 -14.52
N GLY A 143 27.58 10.87 -14.65
CA GLY A 143 27.89 9.66 -13.88
C GLY A 143 27.11 9.50 -12.57
N GLU A 144 26.44 10.54 -12.10
CA GLU A 144 25.68 10.53 -10.85
C GLU A 144 24.23 10.12 -11.08
N LYS A 145 23.71 9.14 -10.31
CA LYS A 145 22.28 8.76 -10.30
C LYS A 145 21.46 9.88 -9.68
N ILE A 146 20.41 10.31 -10.38
CA ILE A 146 19.69 11.55 -10.02
C ILE A 146 18.72 11.37 -8.86
N THR A 147 18.11 10.22 -8.70
CA THR A 147 17.14 9.96 -7.63
C THR A 147 17.44 8.65 -6.93
N ASP A 148 16.97 8.53 -5.70
CA ASP A 148 17.00 7.30 -4.91
C ASP A 148 15.77 6.40 -5.17
N ARG A 149 14.92 6.78 -6.14
CA ARG A 149 13.79 5.96 -6.58
C ARG A 149 14.28 4.69 -7.23
N GLU A 150 13.73 3.57 -6.79
CA GLU A 150 13.90 2.27 -7.42
C GLU A 150 12.62 1.86 -8.14
N LEU A 151 12.71 0.92 -9.07
CA LEU A 151 11.56 0.33 -9.77
C LEU A 151 10.55 1.39 -10.27
N PHE A 152 11.05 2.47 -10.87
CA PHE A 152 10.25 3.56 -11.43
C PHE A 152 10.25 3.50 -12.96
N PRO A 153 9.14 3.79 -13.66
CA PRO A 153 7.85 4.29 -13.17
C PRO A 153 6.98 3.23 -12.52
N SER A 154 5.97 3.72 -11.79
CA SER A 154 4.98 2.88 -11.13
C SER A 154 4.18 2.02 -12.11
N TYR A 155 3.69 0.88 -11.63
CA TYR A 155 2.80 0.01 -12.37
C TYR A 155 1.42 0.69 -12.54
N THR A 156 1.03 1.01 -13.76
CA THR A 156 -0.23 1.68 -14.14
C THR A 156 -0.86 1.00 -15.36
N VAL A 157 -2.04 1.43 -15.76
CA VAL A 157 -2.63 1.08 -17.06
C VAL A 157 -1.95 1.94 -18.12
N TYR A 158 -0.82 1.47 -18.67
CA TYR A 158 0.06 2.29 -19.54
C TYR A 158 -0.59 2.82 -20.80
N GLU A 159 -1.67 2.21 -21.25
CA GLU A 159 -2.49 2.69 -22.38
C GLU A 159 -3.33 3.92 -22.00
N LYS A 160 -3.50 4.19 -20.71
CA LYS A 160 -4.27 5.32 -20.17
C LYS A 160 -3.38 6.34 -19.48
N THR A 161 -2.47 5.84 -18.62
CA THR A 161 -1.68 6.67 -17.72
C THR A 161 -0.24 6.17 -17.63
N VAL A 162 0.73 7.08 -17.83
CA VAL A 162 2.16 6.85 -17.60
C VAL A 162 2.65 7.87 -16.58
N GLU A 163 3.19 7.39 -15.46
CA GLU A 163 3.76 8.31 -14.46
C GLU A 163 5.16 8.80 -14.88
N TYR A 164 5.41 10.09 -14.68
CA TYR A 164 6.73 10.68 -14.74
C TYR A 164 7.10 11.31 -13.39
N THR A 165 8.40 11.52 -13.17
CA THR A 165 8.91 12.27 -12.02
C THR A 165 9.80 13.41 -12.48
N ALA A 166 10.08 14.35 -11.59
CA ALA A 166 10.99 15.45 -11.84
C ALA A 166 12.00 15.58 -10.69
N ALA A 167 13.19 16.06 -11.02
CA ALA A 167 14.24 16.35 -10.06
C ALA A 167 14.96 17.68 -10.39
N ASP A 168 15.34 18.41 -9.35
CA ASP A 168 16.28 19.54 -9.49
C ASP A 168 17.70 18.97 -9.66
N VAL A 169 18.30 19.25 -10.80
CA VAL A 169 19.62 18.77 -11.18
C VAL A 169 20.63 19.91 -11.39
N THR A 170 20.34 21.05 -10.83
CA THR A 170 21.18 22.26 -11.00
C THR A 170 22.62 22.03 -10.53
N THR A 171 22.80 21.29 -9.43
CA THR A 171 24.12 21.04 -8.83
C THR A 171 24.94 19.98 -9.53
N GLN A 172 24.32 19.12 -10.36
CA GLN A 172 25.00 18.08 -11.13
C GLN A 172 25.60 18.63 -12.44
N LEU A 173 25.16 19.81 -12.90
CA LEU A 173 25.61 20.40 -14.15
C LEU A 173 26.92 21.19 -13.98
N LYS A 174 27.72 21.20 -15.04
CA LYS A 174 29.03 21.84 -15.09
C LYS A 174 29.10 22.78 -16.29
N ASN A 175 29.95 23.77 -16.22
CA ASN A 175 30.35 24.54 -17.40
C ASN A 175 31.19 23.62 -18.34
N GLY A 176 30.92 23.66 -19.64
CA GLY A 176 31.53 22.76 -20.64
C GLY A 176 30.72 21.50 -20.89
N GLU A 177 31.39 20.37 -21.01
CA GLU A 177 30.80 19.08 -21.39
C GLU A 177 29.98 18.48 -20.26
N ASN A 178 28.76 18.04 -20.60
CA ASN A 178 27.85 17.30 -19.72
C ASN A 178 27.25 16.10 -20.46
N VAL A 179 26.79 15.13 -19.70
CA VAL A 179 26.13 13.91 -20.24
C VAL A 179 24.86 13.65 -19.46
N LEU A 180 23.76 13.49 -20.18
CA LEU A 180 22.51 12.93 -19.64
C LEU A 180 22.40 11.47 -20.09
N GLY A 181 22.20 10.55 -19.13
CA GLY A 181 22.11 9.11 -19.37
C GLY A 181 20.80 8.55 -18.82
N LEU A 182 20.23 7.55 -19.54
CA LEU A 182 19.14 6.73 -19.07
C LEU A 182 19.55 5.24 -19.12
N TRP A 183 19.26 4.50 -18.06
CA TRP A 183 19.34 3.05 -18.04
C TRP A 183 17.94 2.49 -17.84
N VAL A 184 17.48 1.69 -18.82
CA VAL A 184 16.10 1.16 -18.81
C VAL A 184 16.17 -0.37 -18.78
N GLY A 185 15.40 -0.98 -17.90
CA GLY A 185 15.38 -2.44 -17.70
C GLY A 185 14.00 -3.02 -17.56
N GLY A 186 13.91 -4.20 -16.94
CA GLY A 186 12.69 -4.97 -16.80
C GLY A 186 11.52 -4.21 -16.18
N HIS A 187 10.34 -4.66 -16.51
CA HIS A 187 9.09 -4.06 -16.00
C HIS A 187 7.92 -5.04 -16.21
N TRP A 188 6.83 -4.90 -15.46
CA TRP A 188 5.63 -5.72 -15.59
C TRP A 188 5.15 -5.95 -17.04
N PRO A 189 4.96 -4.93 -17.90
CA PRO A 189 4.49 -5.14 -19.26
C PRO A 189 5.50 -5.84 -20.17
N LEU A 190 6.75 -5.87 -19.78
CA LEU A 190 7.82 -6.51 -20.56
C LEU A 190 7.97 -7.99 -20.18
N ASP A 191 7.35 -8.45 -19.10
CA ASP A 191 7.49 -9.81 -18.63
C ASP A 191 6.69 -10.80 -19.51
N GLU A 192 7.40 -11.79 -20.07
CA GLU A 192 6.81 -12.77 -20.97
C GLU A 192 5.77 -13.67 -20.31
N LYS A 193 5.89 -13.91 -18.99
CA LYS A 193 4.94 -14.74 -18.25
C LYS A 193 3.59 -14.05 -18.05
N LEU A 194 3.58 -12.75 -17.84
CA LEU A 194 2.35 -11.97 -17.83
C LEU A 194 1.71 -11.93 -19.21
N ARG A 195 2.52 -11.80 -20.27
CA ARG A 195 2.03 -11.83 -21.64
C ARG A 195 1.39 -13.19 -22.00
N ALA A 196 1.99 -14.29 -21.55
CA ALA A 196 1.47 -15.63 -21.80
C ALA A 196 0.12 -15.90 -21.08
N LYS A 197 -0.23 -15.12 -20.08
CA LYS A 197 -1.51 -15.23 -19.36
C LYS A 197 -2.62 -14.36 -19.95
N ASP A 198 -2.41 -13.71 -21.11
CA ASP A 198 -3.33 -12.74 -21.73
C ASP A 198 -3.78 -11.59 -20.78
N VAL A 199 -2.98 -11.32 -19.74
CA VAL A 199 -3.25 -10.25 -18.77
C VAL A 199 -3.15 -8.89 -19.45
N TYR A 200 -2.34 -8.79 -20.49
CA TYR A 200 -2.22 -7.63 -21.36
C TYR A 200 -2.58 -8.03 -22.78
N SER A 201 -3.80 -7.70 -23.17
CA SER A 201 -4.22 -7.79 -24.55
C SER A 201 -3.33 -6.86 -25.38
N GLU A 202 -2.77 -7.44 -26.47
CA GLU A 202 -2.08 -6.68 -27.51
C GLU A 202 -0.89 -5.82 -27.03
N ALA A 203 0.13 -6.48 -26.80
CA ALA A 203 1.53 -6.12 -26.76
C ALA A 203 1.97 -4.85 -27.53
N PHE A 204 1.51 -3.69 -27.10
CA PHE A 204 2.13 -2.44 -27.56
C PHE A 204 3.63 -2.46 -27.29
N TYR A 205 4.05 -3.10 -26.25
CA TYR A 205 5.42 -2.99 -25.72
C TYR A 205 6.35 -4.15 -26.07
N ARG A 206 5.87 -5.27 -26.55
CA ARG A 206 6.57 -6.47 -27.05
C ARG A 206 8.04 -6.64 -26.65
N GLY A 207 8.36 -6.42 -25.35
CA GLY A 207 9.73 -6.57 -24.87
C GLY A 207 10.68 -5.41 -25.21
N ARG A 208 10.18 -4.22 -25.58
CA ARG A 208 11.00 -3.05 -25.88
C ARG A 208 11.12 -2.14 -24.68
N CYS A 209 12.33 -1.88 -24.25
CA CYS A 209 12.63 -0.78 -23.32
C CYS A 209 12.45 0.56 -24.04
N VAL A 210 11.75 1.49 -23.38
CA VAL A 210 11.51 2.84 -23.94
C VAL A 210 11.92 3.87 -22.89
N GLY A 211 12.73 4.84 -23.28
CA GLY A 211 13.17 5.93 -22.44
C GLY A 211 12.51 7.26 -22.84
N PHE A 212 12.33 8.13 -21.87
CA PHE A 212 11.85 9.51 -22.04
C PHE A 212 12.52 10.40 -21.01
N ALA A 213 13.10 11.51 -21.44
CA ALA A 213 13.64 12.53 -20.56
C ALA A 213 13.57 13.91 -21.21
N GLU A 214 13.31 14.92 -20.39
CA GLU A 214 13.35 16.33 -20.80
C GLU A 214 13.99 17.18 -19.71
N LEU A 215 15.09 17.87 -20.04
CA LEU A 215 15.84 18.75 -19.16
C LEU A 215 15.49 20.21 -19.49
N HIS A 216 14.96 20.93 -18.53
CA HIS A 216 14.65 22.34 -18.61
C HIS A 216 15.74 23.15 -17.92
N LEU A 217 16.40 24.05 -18.65
CA LEU A 217 17.46 24.93 -18.16
C LEU A 217 16.94 26.37 -18.12
N THR A 218 17.11 27.04 -16.98
CA THR A 218 16.79 28.47 -16.83
C THR A 218 18.06 29.21 -16.42
N PHE A 219 18.48 30.19 -17.19
CA PHE A 219 19.68 30.98 -16.96
C PHE A 219 19.39 32.29 -16.23
N LYS A 220 20.44 32.91 -15.70
CA LYS A 220 20.31 34.17 -14.92
C LYS A 220 19.75 35.37 -15.74
N ASP A 221 19.98 35.38 -17.03
CA ASP A 221 19.47 36.39 -17.97
C ASP A 221 17.98 36.15 -18.36
N GLY A 222 17.38 35.07 -17.90
CA GLY A 222 16.01 34.64 -18.19
C GLY A 222 15.87 33.76 -19.43
N ARG A 223 16.96 33.43 -20.11
CA ARG A 223 17.00 32.50 -21.22
C ARG A 223 16.57 31.11 -20.72
N ARG A 224 15.77 30.41 -21.53
CA ARG A 224 15.34 29.03 -21.28
C ARG A 224 15.75 28.12 -22.43
N GLU A 225 16.29 26.97 -22.10
CA GLU A 225 16.65 25.93 -23.05
C GLU A 225 16.05 24.61 -22.63
N ILE A 226 15.71 23.77 -23.60
CA ILE A 226 15.13 22.45 -23.39
C ILE A 226 15.96 21.44 -24.15
N LEU A 227 16.41 20.39 -23.46
CA LEU A 227 17.06 19.24 -24.03
C LEU A 227 16.17 18.01 -23.80
N GLY A 228 15.56 17.48 -24.85
CA GLY A 228 14.69 16.31 -24.79
C GLY A 228 15.29 15.07 -25.45
N THR A 229 14.69 13.92 -25.17
CA THR A 229 14.97 12.68 -25.91
C THR A 229 14.47 12.79 -27.34
N ASP A 230 15.32 12.38 -28.30
CA ASP A 230 15.06 12.34 -29.73
C ASP A 230 15.96 11.29 -30.43
N ASP A 231 15.91 11.20 -31.77
CA ASP A 231 16.72 10.28 -32.57
C ASP A 231 18.20 10.66 -32.68
N THR A 232 18.62 11.77 -32.10
CA THR A 232 20.04 12.17 -32.00
C THR A 232 20.71 11.60 -30.75
N TRP A 233 19.96 10.98 -29.83
CA TRP A 233 20.55 10.26 -28.72
C TRP A 233 21.25 8.99 -29.20
N GLN A 234 22.26 8.58 -28.47
CA GLN A 234 22.97 7.33 -28.73
C GLN A 234 22.47 6.24 -27.76
N THR A 235 22.46 4.99 -28.23
CA THR A 235 21.99 3.84 -27.47
C THR A 235 22.88 2.62 -27.67
N SER A 236 22.96 1.81 -26.63
CA SER A 236 23.65 0.51 -26.59
C SER A 236 22.93 -0.47 -25.67
N MET A 237 23.31 -1.72 -25.69
CA MET A 237 22.85 -2.73 -24.74
C MET A 237 23.64 -2.61 -23.43
N SER A 238 22.97 -2.80 -22.32
CA SER A 238 23.57 -2.87 -20.98
C SER A 238 24.15 -4.26 -20.69
N PRO A 239 24.90 -4.43 -19.59
CA PRO A 239 25.32 -5.74 -19.11
C PRO A 239 24.17 -6.69 -18.72
N ILE A 240 22.97 -6.15 -18.53
CA ILE A 240 21.79 -6.95 -18.18
C ILE A 240 21.27 -7.65 -19.43
N GLU A 241 21.33 -8.98 -19.44
CA GLU A 241 20.86 -9.82 -20.55
C GLU A 241 19.38 -10.21 -20.38
N ILE A 242 18.96 -10.48 -19.13
CA ILE A 242 17.60 -10.79 -18.76
C ILE A 242 17.24 -9.87 -17.58
N SER A 243 16.07 -9.28 -17.65
CA SER A 243 15.51 -8.51 -16.57
C SER A 243 14.00 -8.81 -16.48
N SER A 244 13.61 -9.52 -15.45
CA SER A 244 12.25 -9.96 -15.20
C SER A 244 11.89 -9.75 -13.73
N VAL A 245 10.71 -9.20 -13.47
CA VAL A 245 10.22 -9.03 -12.09
C VAL A 245 10.05 -10.37 -11.40
N PHE A 246 9.75 -11.43 -12.16
CA PHE A 246 9.50 -12.77 -11.62
C PHE A 246 10.73 -13.67 -11.65
N ASP A 247 11.48 -13.63 -12.75
CA ASP A 247 12.60 -14.55 -12.94
C ASP A 247 13.91 -14.03 -12.36
N GLY A 248 14.05 -12.68 -12.24
CA GLY A 248 15.25 -12.05 -11.72
C GLY A 248 16.10 -11.39 -12.80
N GLU A 249 17.34 -11.10 -12.50
CA GLU A 249 18.30 -10.42 -13.37
C GLU A 249 19.44 -11.35 -13.76
N HIS A 250 19.80 -11.36 -15.07
CA HIS A 250 21.06 -11.96 -15.53
C HIS A 250 22.01 -10.83 -15.95
N TYR A 251 23.12 -10.70 -15.26
CA TYR A 251 24.10 -9.64 -15.42
C TYR A 251 25.48 -10.20 -15.80
N ASP A 252 26.00 -9.81 -16.96
CA ASP A 252 27.36 -10.15 -17.41
C ASP A 252 28.29 -8.95 -17.21
N ALA A 253 29.03 -8.92 -16.08
CA ALA A 253 29.92 -7.81 -15.75
C ALA A 253 31.04 -7.58 -16.75
N ARG A 254 31.41 -8.57 -17.59
CA ARG A 254 32.39 -8.45 -18.66
C ARG A 254 31.94 -7.51 -19.78
N LYS A 255 30.61 -7.26 -19.87
CA LYS A 255 29.96 -6.36 -20.84
C LYS A 255 29.78 -4.93 -20.33
N GLU A 256 30.27 -4.63 -19.13
CA GLU A 256 30.18 -3.28 -18.59
C GLU A 256 30.94 -2.28 -19.48
N GLN A 257 30.31 -1.15 -19.71
CA GLN A 257 30.85 -0.03 -20.46
C GLN A 257 31.19 1.11 -19.48
N ALA A 258 32.33 0.97 -18.78
CA ALA A 258 32.74 1.89 -17.72
C ALA A 258 32.74 3.36 -18.21
N GLY A 259 32.07 4.24 -17.44
CA GLY A 259 31.96 5.66 -17.75
C GLY A 259 30.98 6.00 -18.89
N TRP A 260 30.13 5.07 -19.31
CA TRP A 260 29.16 5.29 -20.39
C TRP A 260 28.27 6.55 -20.20
N ASN A 261 28.05 6.97 -19.00
CA ASN A 261 27.21 8.11 -18.60
C ASN A 261 28.07 9.32 -18.11
N THR A 262 29.36 9.37 -18.45
CA THR A 262 30.28 10.47 -18.10
C THR A 262 30.80 11.19 -19.33
N PRO A 263 31.22 12.47 -19.22
CA PRO A 263 31.91 13.17 -20.32
C PRO A 263 33.20 12.46 -20.76
N GLY A 264 33.50 12.54 -22.06
CA GLY A 264 34.69 11.94 -22.63
C GLY A 264 34.61 10.44 -22.94
N PHE A 265 33.51 9.77 -22.70
CA PHE A 265 33.28 8.39 -23.10
C PHE A 265 33.28 8.25 -24.64
N ASN A 266 33.94 7.24 -25.16
CA ASN A 266 33.97 6.97 -26.59
C ASN A 266 32.76 6.14 -27.06
N SER A 267 31.70 6.82 -27.49
CA SER A 267 30.45 6.22 -27.96
C SER A 267 30.37 5.97 -29.46
N LYS A 268 31.51 5.93 -30.20
CA LYS A 268 31.52 5.78 -31.66
C LYS A 268 30.87 4.49 -32.16
N GLU A 269 30.89 3.43 -31.37
CA GLU A 269 30.28 2.14 -31.71
C GLU A 269 28.79 2.09 -31.35
N TRP A 270 28.28 3.10 -30.64
CA TRP A 270 26.88 3.18 -30.31
C TRP A 270 26.05 3.59 -31.51
N LYS A 271 24.77 3.15 -31.51
CA LYS A 271 23.85 3.50 -32.59
C LYS A 271 22.99 4.69 -32.14
N ASN A 272 22.38 5.38 -33.07
CA ASN A 272 21.35 6.34 -32.75
C ASN A 272 20.12 5.63 -32.21
N ALA A 273 19.48 6.25 -31.26
CA ALA A 273 18.19 5.82 -30.74
C ALA A 273 17.12 5.87 -31.84
N VAL A 274 16.09 5.06 -31.69
CA VAL A 274 14.94 5.01 -32.60
C VAL A 274 13.74 5.60 -31.91
N LEU A 275 12.97 6.42 -32.59
CA LEU A 275 11.73 6.95 -32.06
C LEU A 275 10.72 5.83 -31.82
N ALA A 276 10.14 5.78 -30.63
CA ALA A 276 9.06 4.88 -30.27
C ALA A 276 7.71 5.61 -30.33
N LYS A 277 6.68 4.90 -30.74
CA LYS A 277 5.30 5.43 -30.81
C LYS A 277 4.53 5.28 -29.50
N GLU A 278 5.03 4.44 -28.63
CA GLU A 278 4.44 4.10 -27.32
C GLU A 278 5.19 4.85 -26.21
N PRO A 279 4.59 4.99 -25.00
CA PRO A 279 3.24 4.57 -24.62
C PRO A 279 2.17 5.53 -25.15
N LEU A 280 0.92 5.05 -25.25
CA LEU A 280 -0.23 5.87 -25.64
C LEU A 280 -0.83 6.62 -24.46
N GLY A 281 -0.49 6.22 -23.23
CA GLY A 281 -1.04 6.80 -22.01
C GLY A 281 -0.60 8.26 -21.79
N LYS A 282 -1.49 9.02 -21.16
CA LYS A 282 -1.21 10.40 -20.76
C LYS A 282 -0.11 10.41 -19.70
N LEU A 283 0.89 11.28 -19.89
CA LEU A 283 1.89 11.57 -18.86
C LEU A 283 1.23 12.28 -17.67
N VAL A 284 1.45 11.79 -16.45
CA VAL A 284 1.01 12.41 -15.20
C VAL A 284 2.15 12.41 -14.20
N TYR A 285 2.22 13.43 -13.35
CA TYR A 285 3.23 13.47 -12.29
C TYR A 285 2.96 12.36 -11.26
N SER A 286 4.03 11.72 -10.78
CA SER A 286 3.95 10.67 -9.74
C SER A 286 3.85 11.28 -8.35
N TYR A 287 2.65 11.28 -7.78
CA TYR A 287 2.41 11.68 -6.39
C TYR A 287 2.57 10.56 -5.38
N THR A 288 2.78 9.34 -5.84
CA THR A 288 3.01 8.17 -5.00
C THR A 288 4.37 8.25 -4.32
N PRO A 289 4.48 7.92 -3.03
CA PRO A 289 5.78 7.75 -2.39
C PRO A 289 6.67 6.80 -3.21
N ALA A 290 7.96 7.11 -3.25
CA ALA A 290 8.90 6.33 -4.06
C ALA A 290 9.08 4.91 -3.49
N ILE A 291 9.29 3.93 -4.35
CA ILE A 291 9.93 2.68 -3.95
C ILE A 291 11.41 3.01 -3.69
N ARG A 292 11.93 2.55 -2.55
CA ARG A 292 13.32 2.79 -2.12
C ARG A 292 13.91 1.60 -1.41
N VAL A 293 15.23 1.58 -1.30
CA VAL A 293 15.90 0.80 -0.25
C VAL A 293 15.63 1.50 1.08
N VAL A 294 14.88 0.86 1.97
CA VAL A 294 14.48 1.45 3.26
C VAL A 294 15.26 0.92 4.44
N GLU A 295 15.83 -0.28 4.31
CA GLU A 295 16.56 -0.96 5.39
C GLU A 295 17.57 -1.94 4.80
N GLU A 296 18.63 -2.25 5.55
CA GLU A 296 19.60 -3.31 5.24
C GLU A 296 19.56 -4.38 6.32
N LEU A 297 19.46 -5.64 5.90
CA LEU A 297 19.46 -6.80 6.79
C LEU A 297 20.76 -7.57 6.65
N LYS A 298 21.38 -7.87 7.78
CA LYS A 298 22.53 -8.78 7.86
C LYS A 298 22.06 -10.22 7.98
N PRO A 299 22.81 -11.20 7.48
CA PRO A 299 22.56 -12.60 7.75
C PRO A 299 22.48 -12.87 9.27
N GLN A 300 21.48 -13.66 9.68
CA GLN A 300 21.45 -14.25 11.03
C GLN A 300 22.24 -15.55 11.07
N GLU A 301 22.23 -16.30 9.98
CA GLU A 301 22.92 -17.58 9.86
C GLU A 301 23.32 -17.85 8.42
N ILE A 302 24.49 -18.46 8.23
CA ILE A 302 24.97 -18.95 6.93
C ILE A 302 25.44 -20.37 7.13
N TRP A 303 24.96 -21.31 6.32
CA TRP A 303 25.42 -22.69 6.35
C TRP A 303 25.60 -23.28 4.96
N LYS A 304 26.42 -24.31 4.91
CA LYS A 304 26.68 -25.03 3.64
C LYS A 304 25.67 -26.16 3.44
N GLN A 305 25.01 -26.16 2.29
CA GLN A 305 24.06 -27.20 1.88
C GLN A 305 24.51 -27.79 0.52
N GLY A 306 25.20 -28.93 0.58
CA GLY A 306 25.82 -29.50 -0.62
C GLY A 306 26.91 -28.60 -1.20
N GLU A 307 26.73 -28.15 -2.44
CA GLU A 307 27.64 -27.21 -3.14
C GLU A 307 27.21 -25.75 -2.95
N SER A 308 26.07 -25.51 -2.32
CA SER A 308 25.49 -24.19 -2.13
C SER A 308 25.72 -23.66 -0.71
N TRP A 309 25.62 -22.34 -0.55
CA TRP A 309 25.49 -21.64 0.72
C TRP A 309 24.03 -21.19 0.90
N ILE A 310 23.43 -21.50 2.03
CA ILE A 310 22.11 -20.97 2.41
C ILE A 310 22.33 -19.84 3.43
N VAL A 311 21.66 -18.73 3.20
CA VAL A 311 21.70 -17.52 4.02
C VAL A 311 20.32 -17.27 4.59
N ASP A 312 20.17 -17.26 5.92
CA ASP A 312 18.95 -16.83 6.61
C ASP A 312 19.10 -15.37 7.06
N PHE A 313 18.27 -14.48 6.53
CA PHE A 313 18.21 -13.08 6.97
C PHE A 313 17.36 -12.87 8.23
N GLY A 314 16.72 -13.92 8.75
CA GLY A 314 15.90 -13.87 9.96
C GLY A 314 14.55 -13.19 9.81
N GLN A 315 14.28 -12.56 8.67
CA GLN A 315 13.04 -11.85 8.33
C GLN A 315 12.63 -12.17 6.90
N ASN A 316 11.36 -12.50 6.68
CA ASN A 316 10.79 -12.56 5.34
C ASN A 316 10.46 -11.13 4.88
N PHE A 317 10.97 -10.71 3.73
CA PHE A 317 10.88 -9.33 3.23
C PHE A 317 10.91 -9.26 1.71
N THR A 318 10.68 -8.09 1.16
CA THR A 318 10.86 -7.82 -0.28
C THR A 318 12.11 -7.00 -0.54
N GLY A 319 12.77 -7.31 -1.64
CA GLY A 319 13.97 -6.63 -2.06
C GLY A 319 14.93 -7.53 -2.82
N TRP A 320 16.20 -7.41 -2.55
CA TRP A 320 17.24 -8.19 -3.21
C TRP A 320 18.47 -8.39 -2.33
N VAL A 321 19.37 -9.25 -2.80
CA VAL A 321 20.66 -9.54 -2.17
C VAL A 321 21.76 -8.74 -2.87
N CYS A 322 22.62 -8.12 -2.06
CA CYS A 322 23.87 -7.50 -2.51
C CYS A 322 25.05 -8.41 -2.17
N LEU A 323 26.00 -8.51 -3.08
CA LEU A 323 27.23 -9.31 -2.92
C LEU A 323 28.49 -8.46 -3.12
N SER A 324 29.47 -8.62 -2.21
CA SER A 324 30.85 -8.18 -2.38
C SER A 324 31.74 -9.41 -2.55
N ILE A 325 32.33 -9.59 -3.70
CA ILE A 325 33.01 -10.81 -4.09
C ILE A 325 34.38 -10.54 -4.69
N GLU A 326 35.24 -11.55 -4.70
CA GLU A 326 36.55 -11.53 -5.39
C GLU A 326 36.76 -12.88 -6.06
N GLU A 327 36.40 -12.96 -7.35
CA GLU A 327 36.37 -14.19 -8.13
C GLU A 327 37.15 -14.04 -9.45
N GLN A 328 37.38 -15.14 -10.14
CA GLN A 328 38.00 -15.11 -11.48
C GLN A 328 36.99 -14.63 -12.52
N GLU A 329 37.52 -14.04 -13.61
CA GLU A 329 36.72 -13.67 -14.78
C GLU A 329 35.96 -14.89 -15.32
N GLY A 330 34.68 -14.71 -15.61
CA GLY A 330 33.81 -15.76 -16.11
C GLY A 330 33.17 -16.64 -15.04
N THR A 331 33.51 -16.47 -13.75
CA THR A 331 32.84 -17.18 -12.67
C THR A 331 31.36 -16.82 -12.66
N LEU A 332 30.50 -17.83 -12.67
CA LEU A 332 29.05 -17.65 -12.64
C LEU A 332 28.54 -17.83 -11.24
N ILE A 333 27.98 -16.78 -10.67
CA ILE A 333 27.32 -16.78 -9.37
C ILE A 333 25.81 -16.77 -9.57
N THR A 334 25.10 -17.62 -8.82
CA THR A 334 23.64 -17.69 -8.85
C THR A 334 23.10 -17.46 -7.47
N LEU A 335 22.10 -16.57 -7.38
CA LEU A 335 21.33 -16.25 -6.19
C LEU A 335 19.90 -16.69 -6.39
N ARG A 336 19.43 -17.66 -5.61
CA ARG A 336 18.04 -18.12 -5.62
C ARG A 336 17.35 -17.68 -4.33
N HIS A 337 16.12 -17.22 -4.41
CA HIS A 337 15.40 -16.64 -3.30
C HIS A 337 14.18 -17.49 -2.92
N GLY A 338 13.91 -17.64 -1.62
CA GLY A 338 12.75 -18.38 -1.12
C GLY A 338 12.33 -17.95 0.27
N GLU A 339 11.06 -18.17 0.59
CA GLU A 339 10.46 -17.78 1.86
C GLU A 339 10.71 -18.80 2.98
N VAL A 340 10.90 -20.05 2.63
CA VAL A 340 11.00 -21.19 3.56
C VAL A 340 12.06 -22.18 3.09
N ILE A 341 12.50 -23.04 4.01
CA ILE A 341 13.42 -24.15 3.75
C ILE A 341 12.73 -25.50 4.01
N TYR A 342 13.23 -26.55 3.38
CA TYR A 342 12.85 -27.92 3.71
C TYR A 342 13.47 -28.37 5.05
N PRO A 343 12.97 -29.45 5.68
CA PRO A 343 13.56 -29.96 6.93
C PRO A 343 15.02 -30.38 6.84
N ASP A 344 15.53 -30.64 5.64
CA ASP A 344 16.95 -30.96 5.41
C ASP A 344 17.84 -29.71 5.25
N GLY A 345 17.25 -28.50 5.36
CA GLY A 345 17.93 -27.23 5.25
C GLY A 345 18.11 -26.70 3.82
N SER A 346 17.58 -27.37 2.82
CA SER A 346 17.59 -26.88 1.43
C SER A 346 16.48 -25.87 1.16
N LEU A 347 16.69 -24.99 0.17
CA LEU A 347 15.74 -23.95 -0.19
C LEU A 347 14.47 -24.53 -0.79
N ASN A 348 13.29 -24.16 -0.25
CA ASN A 348 12.01 -24.51 -0.83
C ASN A 348 11.53 -23.41 -1.78
N VAL A 349 11.26 -23.79 -3.02
CA VAL A 349 10.81 -22.87 -4.09
C VAL A 349 9.47 -23.29 -4.70
N GLU A 350 8.74 -24.24 -4.10
CA GLU A 350 7.47 -24.74 -4.65
C GLU A 350 6.42 -23.66 -4.79
N ASN A 351 6.35 -22.74 -3.80
CA ASN A 351 5.38 -21.66 -3.77
C ASN A 351 5.73 -20.46 -4.69
N LEU A 352 6.83 -20.53 -5.41
CA LEU A 352 7.16 -19.54 -6.45
C LEU A 352 6.37 -19.79 -7.74
N ARG A 353 5.80 -21.00 -7.92
CA ARG A 353 5.07 -21.43 -9.12
C ARG A 353 5.98 -21.36 -10.35
N PHE A 354 5.69 -20.47 -11.30
CA PHE A 354 6.50 -20.27 -12.51
C PHE A 354 7.61 -19.21 -12.36
N ALA A 355 7.60 -18.41 -11.28
CA ALA A 355 8.68 -17.46 -11.01
C ALA A 355 9.96 -18.22 -10.65
N LYS A 356 11.10 -17.81 -11.19
CA LYS A 356 12.40 -18.41 -10.85
C LYS A 356 13.03 -17.76 -9.63
N ALA A 357 12.73 -16.48 -9.40
CA ALA A 357 13.31 -15.64 -8.34
C ALA A 357 14.83 -15.86 -8.22
N THR A 358 15.54 -15.76 -9.36
CA THR A 358 16.95 -16.14 -9.50
C THR A 358 17.72 -15.03 -10.19
N ASP A 359 18.72 -14.49 -9.50
CA ASP A 359 19.69 -13.57 -10.11
C ASP A 359 20.97 -14.31 -10.47
N VAL A 360 21.53 -13.98 -11.62
CA VAL A 360 22.76 -14.57 -12.15
C VAL A 360 23.76 -13.46 -12.43
N TYR A 361 24.96 -13.60 -11.89
CA TYR A 361 26.05 -12.66 -12.09
C TYR A 361 27.28 -13.38 -12.67
N ILE A 362 27.78 -12.90 -13.81
CA ILE A 362 29.01 -13.38 -14.42
C ILE A 362 30.14 -12.38 -14.12
N CYS A 363 31.13 -12.83 -13.35
CA CYS A 363 32.23 -11.99 -12.87
C CYS A 363 33.16 -11.51 -14.02
N LYS A 364 33.64 -10.29 -13.90
CA LYS A 364 34.69 -9.73 -14.76
C LYS A 364 36.11 -9.92 -14.21
N GLY A 365 36.23 -10.41 -12.96
CA GLY A 365 37.47 -10.71 -12.26
C GLY A 365 37.94 -9.64 -11.30
N GLY A 366 38.49 -10.10 -10.14
CA GLY A 366 38.92 -9.23 -9.04
C GLY A 366 37.82 -8.88 -8.06
N LYS A 367 37.95 -7.74 -7.39
CA LYS A 367 36.96 -7.27 -6.39
C LYS A 367 35.79 -6.62 -7.11
N GLU A 368 34.61 -7.15 -6.84
CA GLU A 368 33.36 -6.74 -7.48
C GLU A 368 32.26 -6.56 -6.43
N TYR A 369 31.32 -5.67 -6.78
CA TYR A 369 30.08 -5.48 -6.04
C TYR A 369 28.92 -5.67 -7.00
N TYR A 370 27.98 -6.50 -6.61
CA TYR A 370 26.76 -6.76 -7.38
C TYR A 370 25.51 -6.49 -6.54
N GLU A 371 24.56 -5.83 -7.15
CA GLU A 371 23.14 -5.78 -6.75
C GLU A 371 22.26 -5.68 -8.01
N PRO A 372 21.12 -6.38 -8.07
CA PRO A 372 20.18 -6.25 -9.18
C PRO A 372 19.53 -4.86 -9.18
N ARG A 373 18.97 -4.46 -10.34
CA ARG A 373 18.43 -3.09 -10.54
C ARG A 373 16.93 -3.04 -10.81
N PHE A 374 16.45 -3.95 -11.64
CA PHE A 374 15.12 -3.84 -12.23
C PHE A 374 14.24 -5.04 -11.91
N THR A 375 14.48 -5.66 -10.76
CA THR A 375 13.70 -6.76 -10.21
C THR A 375 13.60 -6.63 -8.70
N TYR A 376 12.74 -7.42 -8.08
CA TYR A 376 12.71 -7.65 -6.63
C TYR A 376 12.17 -9.04 -6.34
N HIS A 377 12.49 -9.56 -5.17
CA HIS A 377 12.06 -10.87 -4.70
C HIS A 377 11.40 -10.76 -3.32
N GLY A 378 10.49 -11.69 -3.02
CA GLY A 378 9.98 -11.91 -1.66
C GLY A 378 10.69 -13.13 -1.08
N PHE A 379 11.43 -12.98 0.02
CA PHE A 379 12.25 -14.05 0.57
C PHE A 379 12.67 -13.80 2.02
N ARG A 380 13.02 -14.88 2.70
CA ARG A 380 13.78 -14.89 3.93
C ARG A 380 15.15 -15.52 3.72
N TYR A 381 15.21 -16.51 2.83
CA TYR A 381 16.41 -17.30 2.56
C TYR A 381 16.93 -17.03 1.16
N ALA A 382 18.26 -16.95 1.04
CA ALA A 382 18.94 -16.94 -0.25
C ALA A 382 19.89 -18.14 -0.35
N GLU A 383 19.84 -18.83 -1.50
CA GLU A 383 20.79 -19.85 -1.88
C GLU A 383 21.82 -19.24 -2.82
N VAL A 384 23.10 -19.36 -2.48
CA VAL A 384 24.23 -18.81 -3.23
C VAL A 384 25.09 -19.94 -3.75
N THR A 385 25.35 -19.96 -5.07
CA THR A 385 26.25 -20.92 -5.71
C THR A 385 27.30 -20.20 -6.53
N GLY A 386 28.41 -20.89 -6.85
CA GLY A 386 29.48 -20.37 -7.70
C GLY A 386 30.56 -19.58 -6.96
N ILE A 387 30.47 -19.38 -5.65
CA ILE A 387 31.50 -18.74 -4.83
C ILE A 387 32.62 -19.72 -4.53
N THR A 388 33.87 -19.27 -4.76
CA THR A 388 35.07 -20.04 -4.39
C THR A 388 35.40 -19.87 -2.90
N GLY A 389 35.37 -20.95 -2.15
CA GLY A 389 35.65 -20.93 -0.71
C GLY A 389 34.40 -20.74 0.16
N GLU A 390 34.56 -20.05 1.28
CA GLU A 390 33.52 -19.81 2.27
C GLU A 390 32.85 -18.46 2.06
N LEU A 391 31.52 -18.45 2.05
CA LEU A 391 30.74 -17.23 2.03
C LEU A 391 30.68 -16.63 3.45
N LYS A 392 31.12 -15.39 3.62
CA LYS A 392 31.18 -14.69 4.88
C LYS A 392 30.05 -13.66 5.01
N GLU A 393 29.66 -13.39 6.26
CA GLU A 393 28.60 -12.45 6.59
C GLU A 393 28.82 -11.03 6.00
N GLU A 394 30.05 -10.54 6.03
CA GLU A 394 30.41 -9.22 5.50
C GLU A 394 30.32 -9.11 3.95
N GLN A 395 30.22 -10.24 3.26
CA GLN A 395 30.13 -10.28 1.81
C GLN A 395 28.70 -10.18 1.28
N ILE A 396 27.70 -10.39 2.12
CA ILE A 396 26.30 -10.48 1.70
C ILE A 396 25.39 -9.64 2.57
N THR A 397 24.44 -8.94 1.97
CA THR A 397 23.47 -8.07 2.64
C THR A 397 22.14 -8.15 1.91
N GLY A 398 21.05 -8.26 2.66
CA GLY A 398 19.70 -8.12 2.12
C GLY A 398 19.28 -6.65 2.14
N ARG A 399 18.79 -6.12 1.03
CA ARG A 399 18.20 -4.78 0.93
C ARG A 399 16.69 -4.88 0.91
N VAL A 400 16.04 -4.23 1.88
CA VAL A 400 14.58 -4.16 1.97
C VAL A 400 14.09 -3.06 1.05
N VAL A 401 13.21 -3.43 0.12
CA VAL A 401 12.72 -2.52 -0.92
C VAL A 401 11.20 -2.58 -1.01
N HIS A 402 10.55 -1.44 -0.85
CA HIS A 402 9.10 -1.27 -1.02
C HIS A 402 8.75 0.21 -1.21
N THR A 403 7.47 0.52 -1.49
CA THR A 403 6.99 1.90 -1.47
C THR A 403 7.16 2.47 -0.06
N ASP A 404 7.88 3.58 0.05
CA ASP A 404 8.26 4.24 1.32
C ASP A 404 7.08 5.00 1.93
N ASN A 405 6.03 4.25 2.30
CA ASN A 405 4.87 4.78 3.02
C ASN A 405 5.24 4.96 4.50
N GLN A 406 5.01 6.16 5.03
CA GLN A 406 5.37 6.49 6.41
C GLN A 406 4.55 5.66 7.40
N GLU A 407 5.21 5.01 8.37
CA GLU A 407 4.56 4.44 9.55
C GLU A 407 4.09 5.57 10.47
N ILE A 408 2.82 5.52 10.85
CA ILE A 408 2.16 6.59 11.63
C ILE A 408 1.61 6.11 12.97
N SER A 409 1.80 4.84 13.30
CA SER A 409 1.33 4.27 14.55
C SER A 409 2.30 3.26 15.15
N GLY A 410 2.03 2.87 16.37
CA GLY A 410 2.71 1.78 17.08
C GLY A 410 1.77 1.11 18.06
N PHE A 411 2.04 -0.15 18.36
CA PHE A 411 1.37 -0.95 19.38
C PHE A 411 2.39 -1.70 20.21
N SER A 412 2.14 -1.81 21.51
CA SER A 412 2.88 -2.69 22.40
C SER A 412 2.00 -3.20 23.55
N CYS A 413 2.29 -4.40 24.01
CA CYS A 413 1.62 -4.99 25.18
C CYS A 413 2.55 -5.91 25.96
N SER A 414 2.07 -6.44 27.08
CA SER A 414 2.85 -7.34 27.95
C SER A 414 2.98 -8.77 27.42
N ASP A 415 2.28 -9.17 26.36
CA ASP A 415 2.42 -10.49 25.70
C ASP A 415 3.35 -10.37 24.49
N ASP A 416 4.51 -11.03 24.55
CA ASP A 416 5.50 -11.02 23.48
C ASP A 416 4.96 -11.62 22.16
N ALA A 417 4.12 -12.65 22.23
CA ALA A 417 3.56 -13.25 21.02
C ALA A 417 2.64 -12.27 20.28
N PHE A 418 1.84 -11.48 21.00
CA PHE A 418 1.01 -10.45 20.40
C PHE A 418 1.87 -9.34 19.73
N ASN A 419 2.95 -8.92 20.39
CA ASN A 419 3.89 -7.96 19.79
C ASN A 419 4.54 -8.52 18.51
N ARG A 420 4.89 -9.80 18.50
CA ARG A 420 5.45 -10.49 17.32
C ARG A 420 4.43 -10.64 16.20
N ILE A 421 3.17 -10.95 16.51
CA ILE A 421 2.07 -11.00 15.53
C ILE A 421 1.90 -9.62 14.89
N PHE A 422 1.82 -8.57 15.71
CA PHE A 422 1.71 -7.20 15.20
C PHE A 422 2.89 -6.85 14.26
N LYS A 423 4.10 -7.14 14.69
CA LYS A 423 5.31 -6.92 13.86
C LYS A 423 5.26 -7.71 12.55
N ALA A 424 4.81 -8.96 12.58
CA ALA A 424 4.67 -9.78 11.37
C ALA A 424 3.63 -9.19 10.40
N MET A 425 2.52 -8.63 10.91
CA MET A 425 1.54 -7.92 10.08
C MET A 425 2.12 -6.66 9.44
N VAL A 426 2.90 -5.89 10.18
CA VAL A 426 3.60 -4.70 9.64
C VAL A 426 4.56 -5.08 8.52
N TRP A 427 5.40 -6.10 8.73
CA TRP A 427 6.32 -6.59 7.69
C TRP A 427 5.59 -7.13 6.46
N THR A 428 4.45 -7.79 6.66
CA THR A 428 3.61 -8.26 5.55
C THR A 428 3.07 -7.10 4.74
N MET A 429 2.54 -6.07 5.39
CA MET A 429 2.04 -4.89 4.69
C MET A 429 3.16 -4.18 3.92
N ARG A 430 4.33 -3.95 4.54
CA ARG A 430 5.51 -3.33 3.88
C ARG A 430 5.89 -4.10 2.62
N SER A 431 6.00 -5.42 2.73
CA SER A 431 6.40 -6.31 1.63
C SER A 431 5.44 -6.32 0.44
N ASN A 432 4.18 -5.95 0.66
CA ASN A 432 3.15 -5.98 -0.37
C ASN A 432 2.73 -4.58 -0.85
N MET A 433 3.65 -3.60 -0.76
CA MET A 433 3.46 -2.24 -1.26
C MET A 433 4.52 -1.91 -2.33
N HIS A 434 4.25 -2.22 -3.60
CA HIS A 434 5.12 -1.94 -4.74
C HIS A 434 4.39 -1.12 -5.80
N SER A 435 4.19 0.17 -5.53
CA SER A 435 3.36 1.12 -6.29
C SER A 435 1.88 0.73 -6.42
N VAL A 436 1.53 -0.51 -6.14
CA VAL A 436 0.18 -1.05 -5.96
C VAL A 436 0.17 -1.97 -4.73
N PRO A 437 -0.97 -2.17 -4.07
CA PRO A 437 -1.09 -3.18 -3.02
C PRO A 437 -1.11 -4.57 -3.66
N THR A 438 0.01 -5.31 -3.57
CA THR A 438 0.12 -6.65 -4.13
C THR A 438 -0.47 -7.70 -3.20
N ASP A 439 -1.02 -8.78 -3.76
CA ASP A 439 -1.52 -9.95 -3.04
C ASP A 439 -0.40 -10.78 -2.40
N CYS A 440 0.71 -10.86 -3.09
CA CYS A 440 1.90 -11.60 -2.70
C CYS A 440 3.15 -10.92 -3.25
N CYS A 441 4.33 -11.34 -2.83
CA CYS A 441 5.57 -10.69 -3.22
C CYS A 441 6.62 -11.63 -3.84
N GLN A 442 6.41 -12.98 -3.82
CA GLN A 442 7.45 -13.95 -4.16
C GLN A 442 7.20 -14.70 -5.47
N ARG A 443 5.94 -14.95 -5.85
CA ARG A 443 5.56 -15.78 -6.99
C ARG A 443 5.24 -14.98 -8.25
N ASP A 444 4.87 -15.66 -9.34
CA ASP A 444 4.52 -15.09 -10.65
C ASP A 444 3.10 -14.48 -10.68
N GLU A 445 2.74 -13.71 -9.67
CA GLU A 445 1.46 -13.01 -9.52
C GLU A 445 1.70 -11.55 -9.20
N ARG A 446 1.84 -11.18 -7.92
CA ARG A 446 2.20 -9.82 -7.46
C ARG A 446 1.29 -8.75 -8.07
N GLN A 447 -0.02 -8.98 -8.01
CA GLN A 447 -1.03 -8.13 -8.62
C GLN A 447 -1.80 -7.33 -7.56
N GLY A 448 -2.38 -6.21 -7.98
CA GLY A 448 -3.25 -5.42 -7.12
C GLY A 448 -4.65 -6.05 -6.96
N TRP A 449 -4.74 -7.25 -6.37
CA TRP A 449 -6.00 -7.90 -6.08
C TRP A 449 -6.85 -7.06 -5.13
N MET A 450 -8.04 -6.66 -5.60
CA MET A 450 -8.82 -5.66 -4.89
C MET A 450 -9.33 -6.14 -3.54
N ALA A 451 -9.82 -7.38 -3.43
CA ALA A 451 -10.33 -7.90 -2.17
C ALA A 451 -9.24 -8.00 -1.12
N ASP A 452 -8.06 -8.51 -1.49
CA ASP A 452 -6.91 -8.63 -0.59
C ASP A 452 -6.52 -7.27 0.00
N ALA A 453 -6.40 -6.27 -0.86
CA ALA A 453 -6.13 -4.90 -0.46
C ALA A 453 -7.27 -4.31 0.40
N GLY A 454 -8.52 -4.57 0.03
CA GLY A 454 -9.70 -4.11 0.75
C GLY A 454 -9.78 -4.63 2.17
N MET A 455 -9.55 -5.95 2.35
CA MET A 455 -9.53 -6.57 3.68
C MET A 455 -8.43 -5.98 4.56
N ALA A 456 -7.22 -5.82 4.04
CA ALA A 456 -6.09 -5.28 4.78
C ALA A 456 -6.14 -3.75 4.96
N SER A 457 -7.04 -3.04 4.27
CA SER A 457 -7.01 -1.57 4.17
C SER A 457 -7.23 -0.86 5.51
N GLU A 458 -8.05 -1.38 6.40
CA GLU A 458 -8.27 -0.75 7.70
C GLU A 458 -7.00 -0.79 8.56
N PHE A 459 -6.37 -1.96 8.69
CA PHE A 459 -5.08 -2.07 9.37
C PHE A 459 -4.01 -1.21 8.68
N GLY A 460 -4.01 -1.20 7.34
CA GLY A 460 -3.12 -0.36 6.55
C GLY A 460 -3.25 1.12 6.90
N MET A 461 -4.48 1.67 6.92
CA MET A 461 -4.75 3.08 7.28
C MET A 461 -4.48 3.40 8.75
N LEU A 462 -4.62 2.42 9.64
CA LEU A 462 -4.27 2.56 11.05
C LEU A 462 -2.75 2.58 11.29
N HIS A 463 -1.95 1.99 10.40
CA HIS A 463 -0.51 1.89 10.62
C HIS A 463 0.34 2.74 9.67
N PHE A 464 -0.11 2.96 8.43
CA PHE A 464 0.64 3.70 7.41
C PHE A 464 -0.13 4.91 6.87
N ASP A 465 0.59 5.93 6.44
CA ASP A 465 0.02 7.00 5.62
C ASP A 465 -0.11 6.52 4.17
N LEU A 466 -1.25 5.95 3.84
CA LEU A 466 -1.53 5.38 2.52
C LEU A 466 -2.33 6.31 1.60
N THR A 467 -2.54 7.56 1.97
CA THR A 467 -3.42 8.48 1.23
C THR A 467 -3.03 8.59 -0.25
N ASN A 468 -1.78 8.92 -0.55
CA ASN A 468 -1.32 9.06 -1.93
C ASN A 468 -1.14 7.70 -2.63
N PHE A 469 -0.75 6.67 -1.89
CA PHE A 469 -0.63 5.32 -2.41
C PHE A 469 -1.99 4.79 -2.90
N TYR A 470 -3.04 4.92 -2.11
CA TYR A 470 -4.38 4.52 -2.51
C TYR A 470 -5.00 5.47 -3.55
N ARG A 471 -4.73 6.79 -3.50
CA ARG A 471 -5.18 7.72 -4.54
C ARG A 471 -4.69 7.32 -5.93
N LYS A 472 -3.41 6.93 -6.04
CA LYS A 472 -2.83 6.38 -7.28
C LYS A 472 -3.54 5.09 -7.69
N TRP A 473 -3.69 4.15 -6.77
CA TRP A 473 -4.33 2.86 -7.06
C TRP A 473 -5.81 3.01 -7.46
N PHE A 474 -6.55 3.93 -6.84
CA PHE A 474 -7.92 4.25 -7.26
C PHE A 474 -7.96 4.83 -8.68
N ARG A 475 -6.99 5.62 -9.09
CA ARG A 475 -6.86 6.06 -10.48
C ARG A 475 -6.67 4.86 -11.40
N ASP A 476 -5.79 3.93 -11.04
CA ASP A 476 -5.55 2.73 -11.83
C ASP A 476 -6.83 1.88 -11.96
N ILE A 477 -7.62 1.75 -10.89
CA ILE A 477 -8.93 1.08 -10.94
C ILE A 477 -9.88 1.80 -11.90
N ARG A 478 -9.97 3.13 -11.83
CA ARG A 478 -10.81 3.92 -12.76
C ARG A 478 -10.34 3.77 -14.21
N ASP A 479 -9.04 3.70 -14.44
CA ASP A 479 -8.47 3.52 -15.77
C ASP A 479 -8.82 2.14 -16.37
N THR A 480 -9.08 1.14 -15.53
CA THR A 480 -9.52 -0.19 -15.98
C THR A 480 -11.03 -0.31 -16.18
N GLN A 481 -11.83 0.68 -15.73
CA GLN A 481 -13.28 0.61 -15.86
C GLN A 481 -13.74 0.61 -17.31
N GLU A 482 -14.60 -0.35 -17.67
CA GLU A 482 -15.17 -0.49 -19.00
C GLU A 482 -16.28 0.55 -19.28
N LYS A 483 -16.65 0.68 -20.55
CA LYS A 483 -17.66 1.68 -20.96
C LYS A 483 -19.05 1.41 -20.40
N ASP A 484 -19.41 0.14 -20.18
CA ASP A 484 -20.67 -0.27 -19.58
C ASP A 484 -20.71 -0.09 -18.06
N GLY A 485 -19.61 0.31 -17.46
CA GLY A 485 -19.46 0.51 -16.03
C GLY A 485 -18.86 -0.69 -15.28
N SER A 486 -18.71 -1.84 -15.91
CA SER A 486 -18.07 -3.00 -15.31
C SER A 486 -16.60 -2.71 -14.96
N MET A 487 -16.05 -3.48 -14.03
CA MET A 487 -14.66 -3.38 -13.60
C MET A 487 -13.96 -4.73 -13.74
N PRO A 488 -12.67 -4.77 -14.04
CA PRO A 488 -11.90 -6.01 -14.03
C PRO A 488 -11.72 -6.53 -12.60
N LEU A 489 -11.27 -7.75 -12.49
CA LEU A 489 -11.20 -8.53 -11.26
C LEU A 489 -10.14 -8.07 -10.27
N ALA A 490 -8.92 -7.95 -10.75
CA ALA A 490 -7.82 -7.45 -9.97
C ALA A 490 -7.74 -5.95 -10.19
N GLY A 491 -7.62 -5.19 -9.16
CA GLY A 491 -7.34 -3.78 -9.28
C GLY A 491 -6.04 -3.57 -10.03
N ALA A 492 -6.06 -2.59 -10.86
CA ALA A 492 -5.07 -2.18 -11.81
C ALA A 492 -3.62 -2.62 -11.55
N PRO A 493 -2.99 -2.97 -12.63
CA PRO A 493 -3.55 -3.21 -13.94
C PRO A 493 -4.19 -4.61 -13.97
N GLY A 494 -5.41 -4.72 -14.41
CA GLY A 494 -6.33 -5.76 -14.05
C GLY A 494 -6.34 -7.06 -14.85
N TRP A 495 -6.84 -8.10 -14.22
CA TRP A 495 -7.25 -9.35 -14.85
C TRP A 495 -8.72 -9.27 -15.26
N PRO A 496 -9.07 -9.52 -16.51
CA PRO A 496 -10.46 -9.53 -16.95
C PRO A 496 -11.12 -10.85 -16.52
N ARG A 497 -11.85 -10.83 -15.41
CA ARG A 497 -12.77 -11.92 -15.04
C ARG A 497 -14.02 -11.33 -14.44
N ASP A 498 -15.14 -12.00 -14.61
CA ASP A 498 -16.41 -11.54 -14.09
C ASP A 498 -16.71 -12.20 -12.75
N THR A 499 -16.39 -11.47 -11.67
CA THR A 499 -16.76 -11.80 -10.30
C THR A 499 -16.97 -10.51 -9.53
N PHE A 500 -17.90 -10.50 -8.59
CA PHE A 500 -18.15 -9.34 -7.75
C PHE A 500 -17.28 -9.36 -6.48
N ILE A 501 -17.10 -10.53 -5.87
CA ILE A 501 -16.45 -10.69 -4.56
C ILE A 501 -15.06 -10.04 -4.52
N TRP A 502 -14.25 -10.17 -5.57
CA TRP A 502 -12.91 -9.55 -5.57
C TRP A 502 -12.90 -8.03 -5.81
N LYS A 503 -13.97 -7.47 -6.39
CA LYS A 503 -14.08 -6.03 -6.67
C LYS A 503 -14.49 -5.19 -5.45
N VAL A 504 -14.86 -5.85 -4.34
CA VAL A 504 -15.28 -5.18 -3.10
C VAL A 504 -14.20 -4.30 -2.50
N GLY A 505 -12.95 -4.62 -2.75
CA GLY A 505 -11.81 -3.85 -2.22
C GLY A 505 -11.80 -2.39 -2.65
N TYR A 506 -12.39 -2.03 -3.77
CA TYR A 506 -12.46 -0.63 -4.21
C TYR A 506 -13.25 0.24 -3.21
N HIS A 507 -14.49 -0.10 -2.93
CA HIS A 507 -15.31 0.69 -2.01
C HIS A 507 -14.86 0.56 -0.56
N MET A 508 -14.37 -0.60 -0.14
CA MET A 508 -13.87 -0.82 1.22
C MET A 508 -12.63 0.04 1.50
N THR A 509 -11.65 -0.01 0.59
CA THR A 509 -10.44 0.80 0.73
C THR A 509 -10.75 2.30 0.68
N LEU A 510 -11.64 2.74 -0.21
CA LEU A 510 -12.06 4.14 -0.29
C LEU A 510 -12.78 4.59 0.99
N ARG A 511 -13.68 3.76 1.53
CA ARG A 511 -14.35 4.03 2.80
C ARG A 511 -13.35 4.19 3.94
N ASN A 512 -12.41 3.25 4.08
CA ASN A 512 -11.39 3.32 5.12
C ASN A 512 -10.47 4.53 4.93
N ALA A 513 -10.02 4.81 3.71
CA ALA A 513 -9.23 6.00 3.42
C ALA A 513 -9.97 7.29 3.82
N TYR A 514 -11.27 7.40 3.52
CA TYR A 514 -12.09 8.54 3.94
C TYR A 514 -12.26 8.62 5.46
N LEU A 515 -12.61 7.52 6.12
CA LEU A 515 -12.87 7.51 7.57
C LEU A 515 -11.63 7.91 8.38
N TYR A 516 -10.45 7.47 7.97
CA TYR A 516 -9.19 7.73 8.69
C TYR A 516 -8.49 9.04 8.27
N THR A 517 -8.94 9.72 7.22
CA THR A 517 -8.34 11.00 6.76
C THR A 517 -9.33 12.16 6.67
N GLY A 518 -10.63 11.89 6.54
CA GLY A 518 -11.63 12.91 6.23
C GLY A 518 -11.50 13.52 4.83
N ASP A 519 -10.71 12.90 3.94
CA ASP A 519 -10.43 13.48 2.62
C ASP A 519 -11.60 13.30 1.64
N LYS A 520 -12.44 14.34 1.56
CA LYS A 520 -13.60 14.39 0.65
C LYS A 520 -13.21 14.37 -0.83
N GLU A 521 -12.01 14.87 -1.18
CA GLU A 521 -11.56 14.84 -2.59
C GLU A 521 -11.31 13.42 -3.07
N LEU A 522 -10.85 12.49 -2.20
CA LEU A 522 -10.79 11.07 -2.54
C LEU A 522 -12.15 10.51 -2.92
N VAL A 523 -13.19 10.84 -2.15
CA VAL A 523 -14.57 10.41 -2.46
C VAL A 523 -15.03 11.04 -3.78
N LYS A 524 -14.83 12.33 -3.97
CA LYS A 524 -15.24 13.09 -5.16
C LYS A 524 -14.58 12.54 -6.44
N GLU A 525 -13.30 12.19 -6.39
CA GLU A 525 -12.59 11.59 -7.52
C GLU A 525 -13.14 10.23 -7.93
N ASN A 526 -13.69 9.46 -6.98
CA ASN A 526 -14.05 8.05 -7.18
C ASN A 526 -15.56 7.80 -7.28
N TYR A 527 -16.39 8.66 -6.70
CA TYR A 527 -17.83 8.49 -6.64
C TYR A 527 -18.51 8.30 -8.02
N PRO A 528 -18.13 9.06 -9.08
CA PRO A 528 -18.72 8.85 -10.42
C PRO A 528 -18.44 7.47 -11.02
N ALA A 529 -17.27 6.88 -10.73
CA ALA A 529 -16.92 5.53 -11.18
C ALA A 529 -17.72 4.46 -10.43
N LEU A 530 -17.90 4.65 -9.11
CA LEU A 530 -18.74 3.77 -8.30
C LEU A 530 -20.23 3.84 -8.69
N GLN A 531 -20.74 5.02 -9.06
CA GLN A 531 -22.10 5.18 -9.58
C GLN A 531 -22.30 4.39 -10.90
N LYS A 532 -21.32 4.44 -11.80
CA LYS A 532 -21.38 3.66 -13.04
C LYS A 532 -21.32 2.15 -12.76
N TYR A 533 -20.47 1.76 -11.83
CA TYR A 533 -20.36 0.36 -11.45
C TYR A 533 -21.63 -0.15 -10.78
N GLU A 534 -22.26 0.65 -9.93
CA GLU A 534 -23.55 0.34 -9.31
C GLU A 534 -24.66 0.16 -10.37
N ALA A 535 -24.73 1.06 -11.34
CA ALA A 535 -25.70 0.95 -12.44
C ALA A 535 -25.52 -0.34 -13.24
N TYR A 536 -24.27 -0.74 -13.52
CA TYR A 536 -23.96 -2.03 -14.13
C TYR A 536 -24.43 -3.20 -13.26
N LEU A 537 -24.04 -3.24 -11.98
CA LEU A 537 -24.44 -4.31 -11.07
C LEU A 537 -25.96 -4.42 -10.96
N HIS A 538 -26.66 -3.29 -10.80
CA HIS A 538 -28.10 -3.28 -10.72
C HIS A 538 -28.78 -3.84 -11.99
N SER A 539 -28.16 -3.64 -13.16
CA SER A 539 -28.68 -4.13 -14.45
C SER A 539 -28.62 -5.65 -14.60
N ILE A 540 -27.72 -6.32 -13.88
CA ILE A 540 -27.53 -7.78 -13.96
C ILE A 540 -28.22 -8.56 -12.83
N LEU A 541 -28.85 -7.88 -11.86
CA LEU A 541 -29.57 -8.56 -10.77
C LEU A 541 -30.74 -9.40 -11.28
N VAL A 542 -30.88 -10.60 -10.74
CA VAL A 542 -32.01 -11.49 -10.97
C VAL A 542 -32.78 -11.68 -9.66
N ASN A 543 -34.07 -11.37 -9.64
CA ASN A 543 -34.88 -11.38 -8.42
C ASN A 543 -34.33 -10.52 -7.27
N GLY A 544 -33.53 -9.48 -7.60
CA GLY A 544 -32.90 -8.56 -6.67
C GLY A 544 -31.57 -9.06 -6.08
N LEU A 545 -30.99 -10.12 -6.61
CA LEU A 545 -29.73 -10.73 -6.16
C LEU A 545 -28.75 -10.87 -7.33
N LEU A 546 -27.46 -10.88 -7.03
CA LEU A 546 -26.42 -11.28 -7.98
C LEU A 546 -26.64 -12.76 -8.36
N PRO A 547 -26.69 -13.09 -9.66
CA PRO A 547 -27.06 -14.43 -10.11
C PRO A 547 -25.90 -15.41 -10.11
N TYR A 548 -24.64 -14.93 -10.08
CA TYR A 548 -23.44 -15.76 -10.10
C TYR A 548 -22.26 -15.05 -9.44
N ASP A 549 -21.33 -15.83 -8.87
CA ASP A 549 -19.96 -15.47 -8.57
C ASP A 549 -19.09 -16.74 -8.62
N PHE A 550 -17.83 -16.60 -9.05
CA PHE A 550 -16.91 -17.73 -9.19
C PHE A 550 -16.09 -17.99 -7.93
N TYR A 551 -15.97 -17.02 -7.06
CA TYR A 551 -15.18 -17.12 -5.86
C TYR A 551 -16.08 -17.24 -4.62
N ASN A 552 -15.50 -17.76 -3.57
CA ASN A 552 -16.09 -17.80 -2.24
C ASN A 552 -15.07 -17.19 -1.24
N ASP A 553 -15.27 -17.47 0.04
CA ASP A 553 -14.29 -17.15 1.07
C ASP A 553 -13.00 -17.93 0.83
N TRP A 554 -12.00 -17.28 0.27
CA TRP A 554 -10.77 -17.91 -0.21
C TRP A 554 -9.99 -18.56 0.92
N LEU A 555 -9.62 -19.84 0.72
CA LEU A 555 -8.88 -20.65 1.67
C LEU A 555 -9.56 -20.81 3.04
N ALA A 556 -10.88 -20.64 3.11
CA ALA A 556 -11.65 -20.93 4.30
C ALA A 556 -11.54 -22.41 4.70
N LEU A 557 -11.57 -22.67 6.00
CA LEU A 557 -11.60 -24.04 6.53
C LEU A 557 -13.01 -24.65 6.44
N GLU A 558 -14.02 -23.78 6.25
CA GLU A 558 -15.41 -24.18 6.03
C GLU A 558 -15.90 -23.64 4.71
N PHE A 559 -16.68 -24.44 4.01
CA PHE A 559 -17.33 -23.99 2.79
C PHE A 559 -18.53 -23.10 3.12
N ALA A 560 -18.55 -21.90 2.61
CA ALA A 560 -19.69 -20.99 2.65
C ALA A 560 -20.30 -20.82 1.26
N ASN A 561 -21.60 -20.52 1.19
CA ASN A 561 -22.27 -20.26 -0.06
C ASN A 561 -21.76 -18.96 -0.69
N ASN A 562 -21.12 -19.03 -1.86
CA ASN A 562 -20.50 -17.90 -2.55
C ASN A 562 -21.48 -16.80 -2.92
N LEU A 563 -22.73 -17.13 -3.29
CA LEU A 563 -23.74 -16.14 -3.63
C LEU A 563 -24.24 -15.40 -2.38
N MET A 564 -24.33 -16.07 -1.23
CA MET A 564 -24.62 -15.40 0.03
C MET A 564 -23.50 -14.39 0.39
N ILE A 565 -22.24 -14.79 0.25
CA ILE A 565 -21.08 -13.91 0.46
C ILE A 565 -21.13 -12.72 -0.51
N ALA A 566 -21.32 -12.99 -1.81
CA ALA A 566 -21.39 -11.94 -2.83
C ALA A 566 -22.50 -10.92 -2.56
N ASN A 567 -23.72 -11.40 -2.26
CA ASN A 567 -24.85 -10.52 -1.99
C ASN A 567 -24.72 -9.78 -0.63
N SER A 568 -24.03 -10.36 0.35
CA SER A 568 -23.69 -9.65 1.59
C SER A 568 -22.71 -8.51 1.32
N PHE A 569 -21.67 -8.72 0.53
CA PHE A 569 -20.77 -7.64 0.09
C PHE A 569 -21.48 -6.61 -0.79
N LEU A 570 -22.50 -6.98 -1.57
CA LEU A 570 -23.32 -6.01 -2.30
C LEU A 570 -24.10 -5.10 -1.34
N ALA A 571 -24.55 -5.61 -0.20
CA ALA A 571 -25.15 -4.78 0.84
C ALA A 571 -24.14 -3.80 1.44
N ASP A 572 -22.91 -4.24 1.75
CA ASP A 572 -21.81 -3.37 2.19
C ASP A 572 -21.46 -2.29 1.14
N PHE A 573 -21.49 -2.66 -0.13
CA PHE A 573 -21.28 -1.70 -1.23
C PHE A 573 -22.36 -0.61 -1.25
N TYR A 574 -23.63 -0.96 -1.07
CA TYR A 574 -24.70 0.05 -0.98
C TYR A 574 -24.58 0.91 0.29
N GLU A 575 -24.18 0.34 1.43
CA GLU A 575 -23.88 1.14 2.65
C GLU A 575 -22.75 2.15 2.41
N ALA A 576 -21.69 1.74 1.70
CA ALA A 576 -20.62 2.64 1.29
C ALA A 576 -21.12 3.74 0.34
N LEU A 577 -21.98 3.41 -0.63
CA LEU A 577 -22.57 4.42 -1.54
C LEU A 577 -23.47 5.41 -0.82
N VAL A 578 -24.23 4.99 0.19
CA VAL A 578 -25.03 5.89 1.05
C VAL A 578 -24.09 6.87 1.78
N LEU A 579 -22.98 6.37 2.37
CA LEU A 579 -21.99 7.22 3.01
C LEU A 579 -21.38 8.23 2.01
N PHE A 580 -20.96 7.77 0.82
CA PHE A 580 -20.34 8.63 -0.18
C PHE A 580 -21.33 9.67 -0.73
N ALA A 581 -22.58 9.31 -0.91
CA ALA A 581 -23.63 10.26 -1.29
C ALA A 581 -23.83 11.35 -0.22
N ASP A 582 -23.81 10.99 1.09
CA ASP A 582 -23.88 11.96 2.18
C ASP A 582 -22.67 12.91 2.19
N VAL A 583 -21.45 12.38 1.98
CA VAL A 583 -20.21 13.15 1.87
C VAL A 583 -20.25 14.13 0.69
N MET A 584 -20.85 13.71 -0.43
CA MET A 584 -20.97 14.50 -1.66
C MET A 584 -22.24 15.38 -1.69
N GLU A 585 -23.04 15.35 -0.63
CA GLU A 585 -24.33 16.07 -0.54
C GLU A 585 -25.30 15.70 -1.68
N ASP A 586 -25.18 14.48 -2.23
CA ASP A 586 -26.06 13.93 -3.25
C ASP A 586 -27.30 13.29 -2.64
N VAL A 587 -28.28 14.11 -2.30
CA VAL A 587 -29.54 13.69 -1.66
C VAL A 587 -30.27 12.62 -2.50
N LYS A 588 -30.31 12.78 -3.83
CA LYS A 588 -31.00 11.83 -4.72
C LYS A 588 -30.28 10.49 -4.81
N GLY A 589 -28.96 10.52 -4.88
CA GLY A 589 -28.13 9.31 -4.83
C GLY A 589 -28.33 8.57 -3.53
N LYS A 590 -28.33 9.28 -2.39
CA LYS A 590 -28.56 8.70 -1.07
C LYS A 590 -29.91 7.97 -0.99
N GLU A 591 -31.01 8.63 -1.35
CA GLU A 591 -32.37 8.04 -1.37
C GLU A 591 -32.44 6.79 -2.29
N LEU A 592 -31.79 6.85 -3.44
CA LEU A 592 -31.73 5.73 -4.39
C LEU A 592 -31.03 4.52 -3.77
N TYR A 593 -29.86 4.73 -3.16
CA TYR A 593 -29.06 3.63 -2.60
C TYR A 593 -29.68 3.07 -1.32
N GLU A 594 -30.27 3.88 -0.48
CA GLU A 594 -31.05 3.42 0.68
C GLU A 594 -32.24 2.53 0.24
N THR A 595 -32.95 2.91 -0.81
CA THR A 595 -34.06 2.13 -1.37
C THR A 595 -33.58 0.78 -1.92
N ARG A 596 -32.48 0.79 -2.69
CA ARG A 596 -31.90 -0.43 -3.27
C ARG A 596 -31.33 -1.34 -2.20
N LEU A 597 -30.67 -0.78 -1.18
CA LEU A 597 -30.17 -1.52 -0.02
C LEU A 597 -31.30 -2.23 0.72
N ALA A 598 -32.40 -1.55 0.99
CA ALA A 598 -33.56 -2.14 1.65
C ALA A 598 -34.13 -3.32 0.85
N ALA A 599 -34.32 -3.13 -0.46
CA ALA A 599 -34.80 -4.19 -1.35
C ALA A 599 -33.84 -5.39 -1.43
N LEU A 600 -32.53 -5.14 -1.46
CA LEU A 600 -31.50 -6.19 -1.43
C LEU A 600 -31.54 -6.98 -0.12
N LYS A 601 -31.60 -6.29 1.02
CA LYS A 601 -31.69 -6.94 2.35
C LYS A 601 -32.95 -7.83 2.44
N GLU A 602 -34.07 -7.40 1.91
CA GLU A 602 -35.28 -8.24 1.82
C GLU A 602 -35.07 -9.47 0.93
N ALA A 603 -34.42 -9.30 -0.22
CA ALA A 603 -34.14 -10.41 -1.14
C ALA A 603 -33.17 -11.43 -0.53
N ILE A 604 -32.11 -10.98 0.15
CA ILE A 604 -31.17 -11.84 0.87
C ILE A 604 -31.90 -12.63 1.98
N ASN A 605 -32.70 -11.95 2.79
CA ASN A 605 -33.47 -12.62 3.86
C ASN A 605 -34.45 -13.65 3.30
N ARG A 606 -35.14 -13.35 2.22
CA ARG A 606 -36.07 -14.29 1.56
C ARG A 606 -35.37 -15.53 1.03
N GLU A 607 -34.16 -15.36 0.49
CA GLU A 607 -33.43 -16.46 -0.17
C GLU A 607 -32.62 -17.29 0.80
N TYR A 608 -31.93 -16.69 1.76
CA TYR A 608 -30.91 -17.36 2.56
C TYR A 608 -31.23 -17.54 4.03
N TYR A 609 -32.18 -16.77 4.63
CA TYR A 609 -32.47 -16.91 6.05
C TYR A 609 -33.34 -18.14 6.33
N GLY A 610 -32.87 -19.00 7.24
CA GLY A 610 -33.63 -20.16 7.72
C GLY A 610 -33.82 -21.28 6.69
N LYS A 611 -33.07 -21.27 5.58
CA LYS A 611 -33.17 -22.28 4.50
C LYS A 611 -32.40 -23.57 4.78
N CYS A 612 -31.60 -23.63 5.82
CA CYS A 612 -30.87 -24.83 6.18
C CYS A 612 -31.83 -25.86 6.84
N MET A 613 -32.14 -26.94 6.12
CA MET A 613 -33.12 -27.93 6.57
C MET A 613 -32.59 -28.87 7.65
N ASP A 614 -31.27 -29.11 7.74
CA ASP A 614 -30.63 -30.01 8.70
C ASP A 614 -30.09 -29.29 9.93
N ASN A 615 -30.55 -28.08 10.20
CA ASN A 615 -30.13 -27.33 11.37
C ASN A 615 -30.79 -27.86 12.65
N PRO A 616 -30.05 -28.52 13.55
CA PRO A 616 -30.63 -29.08 14.79
C PRO A 616 -31.09 -28.01 15.78
N LEU A 617 -30.69 -26.75 15.59
CA LEU A 617 -31.02 -25.62 16.47
C LEU A 617 -32.17 -24.74 15.96
N GLY A 618 -32.72 -25.04 14.77
CA GLY A 618 -33.82 -24.27 14.17
C GLY A 618 -33.41 -23.21 13.15
N THR A 619 -34.08 -22.12 13.03
CA THR A 619 -34.14 -21.25 11.86
C THR A 619 -33.35 -19.93 11.97
N GLY A 620 -32.17 -19.91 12.56
CA GLY A 620 -31.41 -18.67 12.78
C GLY A 620 -30.19 -18.47 11.85
N TYR A 621 -30.00 -19.33 10.87
CA TYR A 621 -28.82 -19.28 9.98
C TYR A 621 -29.05 -18.62 8.64
N TYR A 622 -27.96 -18.10 8.09
CA TYR A 622 -27.87 -17.70 6.69
C TYR A 622 -27.08 -18.74 5.89
N GLY A 623 -27.58 -19.15 4.74
CA GLY A 623 -26.94 -20.12 3.84
C GLY A 623 -27.96 -20.98 3.09
N THR A 624 -27.47 -21.94 2.36
CA THR A 624 -28.23 -23.00 1.71
C THR A 624 -28.11 -24.30 2.49
N CYS A 625 -28.96 -25.27 2.20
CA CYS A 625 -29.13 -26.52 2.95
C CYS A 625 -27.86 -27.32 3.24
N ASP A 626 -26.77 -27.07 2.55
CA ASP A 626 -25.58 -27.91 2.54
C ASP A 626 -24.44 -27.40 3.45
N THR A 627 -24.59 -26.20 4.08
CA THR A 627 -23.46 -25.58 4.79
C THR A 627 -23.89 -24.73 5.99
N LEU A 628 -23.40 -25.11 7.16
CA LEU A 628 -23.53 -24.34 8.41
C LEU A 628 -22.24 -23.53 8.66
N ALA A 629 -21.80 -22.72 7.71
CA ALA A 629 -20.62 -21.89 7.87
C ALA A 629 -20.90 -20.63 8.71
N VAL A 630 -19.93 -20.19 9.51
CA VAL A 630 -20.01 -18.99 10.36
C VAL A 630 -20.07 -17.72 9.52
N ALA A 631 -19.29 -17.65 8.44
CA ALA A 631 -19.11 -16.46 7.62
C ALA A 631 -20.44 -15.79 7.17
N PRO A 632 -21.44 -16.51 6.61
CA PRO A 632 -22.68 -15.89 6.17
C PRO A 632 -23.45 -15.18 7.29
N SER A 633 -23.49 -15.78 8.49
CA SER A 633 -24.18 -15.18 9.64
C SER A 633 -23.43 -13.97 10.20
N ALA A 634 -22.10 -14.04 10.27
CA ALA A 634 -21.25 -12.92 10.68
C ALA A 634 -21.40 -11.73 9.71
N MET A 635 -21.36 -11.98 8.39
CA MET A 635 -21.55 -10.92 7.39
C MET A 635 -22.97 -10.34 7.43
N ALA A 636 -24.00 -11.18 7.63
CA ALA A 636 -25.37 -10.70 7.72
C ALA A 636 -25.59 -9.79 8.95
N LEU A 637 -24.91 -10.07 10.07
CA LEU A 637 -24.92 -9.21 11.26
C LEU A 637 -24.15 -7.92 11.02
N GLU A 638 -22.92 -8.01 10.51
CA GLU A 638 -22.03 -6.87 10.30
C GLU A 638 -22.57 -5.88 9.28
N PHE A 639 -23.14 -6.34 8.19
CA PHE A 639 -23.72 -5.49 7.16
C PHE A 639 -25.21 -5.20 7.36
N HIS A 640 -25.69 -5.34 8.62
CA HIS A 640 -27.05 -4.98 9.04
C HIS A 640 -28.16 -5.63 8.17
N ILE A 641 -27.89 -6.82 7.63
CA ILE A 641 -28.86 -7.56 6.80
C ILE A 641 -29.94 -8.21 7.67
N VAL A 642 -29.57 -8.64 8.87
CA VAL A 642 -30.46 -9.34 9.80
C VAL A 642 -31.56 -8.41 10.31
N PRO A 643 -32.86 -8.72 10.11
CA PRO A 643 -33.93 -7.97 10.72
C PRO A 643 -33.83 -7.99 12.25
N GLU A 644 -34.11 -6.85 12.92
CA GLU A 644 -33.93 -6.70 14.38
C GLU A 644 -34.60 -7.81 15.19
N LYS A 645 -35.82 -8.20 14.83
CA LYS A 645 -36.56 -9.29 15.50
C LYS A 645 -35.84 -10.67 15.47
N PHE A 646 -34.86 -10.87 14.61
CA PHE A 646 -34.08 -12.12 14.49
C PHE A 646 -32.66 -11.98 14.99
N ARG A 647 -32.20 -10.76 15.30
CA ARG A 647 -30.80 -10.45 15.60
C ARG A 647 -30.24 -11.30 16.75
N GLU A 648 -30.93 -11.35 17.90
CA GLU A 648 -30.48 -12.16 19.05
C GLU A 648 -30.38 -13.65 18.71
N LYS A 649 -31.29 -14.16 17.87
CA LYS A 649 -31.30 -15.56 17.48
C LYS A 649 -30.09 -15.86 16.59
N VAL A 650 -29.81 -15.02 15.59
CA VAL A 650 -28.66 -15.21 14.69
C VAL A 650 -27.35 -15.12 15.49
N ILE A 651 -27.21 -14.15 16.41
CA ILE A 651 -26.05 -14.04 17.31
C ILE A 651 -25.84 -15.34 18.10
N ARG A 652 -26.86 -15.83 18.78
CA ARG A 652 -26.74 -17.05 19.59
C ARG A 652 -26.31 -18.27 18.76
N GLU A 653 -26.88 -18.43 17.58
CA GLU A 653 -26.58 -19.55 16.72
C GLU A 653 -25.19 -19.44 16.06
N MET A 654 -24.75 -18.24 15.70
CA MET A 654 -23.39 -17.95 15.25
C MET A 654 -22.38 -18.25 16.37
N LEU A 655 -22.63 -17.81 17.59
CA LEU A 655 -21.75 -18.04 18.73
C LEU A 655 -21.64 -19.55 19.05
N PHE A 656 -22.74 -20.30 19.00
CA PHE A 656 -22.71 -21.74 19.17
C PHE A 656 -21.78 -22.42 18.15
N GLN A 657 -21.80 -21.96 16.92
CA GLN A 657 -20.91 -22.46 15.88
C GLN A 657 -19.44 -22.15 16.16
N VAL A 658 -19.15 -20.94 16.62
CA VAL A 658 -17.78 -20.50 16.93
C VAL A 658 -17.22 -21.22 18.15
N GLU A 659 -18.02 -21.34 19.22
CA GLU A 659 -17.56 -21.80 20.54
C GLU A 659 -17.71 -23.31 20.78
N GLU A 660 -18.83 -23.89 20.36
CA GLU A 660 -19.21 -25.25 20.80
C GLU A 660 -19.15 -26.32 19.72
N SER A 661 -19.57 -26.02 18.50
CA SER A 661 -19.76 -27.02 17.46
C SER A 661 -18.47 -27.75 17.04
N ARG A 662 -17.30 -27.14 17.27
CA ARG A 662 -15.97 -27.71 16.94
C ARG A 662 -15.19 -28.17 18.16
N GLY A 663 -15.77 -28.05 19.35
CA GLY A 663 -15.10 -28.43 20.60
C GLY A 663 -13.97 -27.45 21.04
N SER A 664 -13.70 -26.41 20.28
CA SER A 664 -12.75 -25.33 20.62
C SER A 664 -12.95 -24.12 19.71
N VAL A 665 -12.64 -22.94 20.23
CA VAL A 665 -12.66 -21.69 19.49
C VAL A 665 -11.53 -21.68 18.46
N GLN A 666 -11.86 -21.49 17.18
CA GLN A 666 -10.88 -21.40 16.08
C GLN A 666 -11.45 -20.64 14.88
N TYR A 667 -10.58 -20.05 14.06
CA TYR A 667 -10.98 -19.40 12.82
C TYR A 667 -11.50 -20.43 11.81
N PRO A 668 -12.80 -20.43 11.47
CA PRO A 668 -13.34 -21.29 10.42
C PRO A 668 -13.28 -20.66 9.04
N THR A 669 -13.04 -19.37 9.00
CA THR A 669 -13.16 -18.45 7.86
C THR A 669 -11.86 -18.35 7.07
N GLY A 670 -12.00 -17.89 5.82
CA GLY A 670 -10.87 -17.60 4.95
C GLY A 670 -10.42 -16.14 5.02
N ILE A 671 -9.63 -15.75 4.02
CA ILE A 671 -9.02 -14.43 3.99
C ILE A 671 -10.02 -13.27 3.84
N LEU A 672 -11.18 -13.53 3.23
CA LEU A 672 -12.18 -12.49 2.98
C LEU A 672 -13.06 -12.21 4.20
N THR A 673 -13.33 -13.20 5.01
CA THR A 673 -14.33 -13.06 6.07
C THR A 673 -13.77 -13.10 7.49
N SER A 674 -12.49 -13.45 7.68
CA SER A 674 -11.87 -13.46 9.02
C SER A 674 -11.86 -12.09 9.69
N GLY A 675 -11.52 -11.03 8.96
CA GLY A 675 -11.59 -9.65 9.47
C GLY A 675 -13.01 -9.21 9.79
N ILE A 676 -13.99 -9.60 8.96
CA ILE A 676 -15.41 -9.30 9.16
C ILE A 676 -15.95 -10.04 10.39
N LEU A 677 -15.55 -11.30 10.58
CA LEU A 677 -15.90 -12.05 11.79
C LEU A 677 -15.38 -11.37 13.05
N ASN A 678 -14.13 -10.90 13.05
CA ASN A 678 -13.58 -10.14 14.18
C ASN A 678 -14.36 -8.86 14.44
N GLN A 679 -14.68 -8.10 13.41
CA GLN A 679 -15.47 -6.88 13.57
C GLN A 679 -16.86 -7.18 14.15
N CYS A 680 -17.56 -8.17 13.58
CA CYS A 680 -18.87 -8.62 14.07
C CYS A 680 -18.82 -9.05 15.54
N LEU A 681 -17.83 -9.88 15.93
CA LEU A 681 -17.65 -10.32 17.31
C LEU A 681 -17.39 -9.13 18.25
N SER A 682 -16.57 -8.19 17.82
CA SER A 682 -16.25 -6.98 18.59
C SER A 682 -17.49 -6.09 18.79
N ASP A 683 -18.30 -5.91 17.74
CA ASP A 683 -19.51 -5.08 17.78
C ASP A 683 -20.64 -5.68 18.65
N ILE A 684 -20.67 -7.00 18.79
CA ILE A 684 -21.58 -7.68 19.73
C ILE A 684 -20.96 -7.86 21.13
N GLY A 685 -19.78 -7.29 21.40
CA GLY A 685 -19.12 -7.30 22.70
C GLY A 685 -18.42 -8.63 23.06
N ARG A 686 -18.02 -9.44 22.08
CA ARG A 686 -17.37 -10.74 22.25
C ARG A 686 -15.88 -10.68 21.85
N ASP A 687 -15.18 -9.62 22.26
CA ASP A 687 -13.72 -9.52 22.14
C ASP A 687 -12.96 -10.65 22.87
N ASP A 688 -13.60 -11.30 23.85
CA ASP A 688 -13.09 -12.48 24.53
C ASP A 688 -12.80 -13.63 23.56
N ILE A 689 -13.68 -13.86 22.59
CA ILE A 689 -13.50 -14.88 21.55
C ILE A 689 -12.34 -14.50 20.63
N ILE A 690 -12.23 -13.23 20.24
CA ILE A 690 -11.13 -12.76 19.40
C ILE A 690 -9.80 -12.93 20.14
N TYR A 691 -9.76 -12.59 21.43
CA TYR A 691 -8.58 -12.80 22.26
C TYR A 691 -8.18 -14.29 22.32
N GLU A 692 -9.16 -15.20 22.44
CA GLU A 692 -8.90 -16.64 22.38
C GLU A 692 -8.33 -17.09 21.02
N PHE A 693 -8.85 -16.57 19.89
CA PHE A 693 -8.27 -16.82 18.58
C PHE A 693 -6.79 -16.42 18.49
N PHE A 694 -6.43 -15.25 19.02
CA PHE A 694 -5.05 -14.76 19.02
C PHE A 694 -4.16 -15.52 20.01
N SER A 695 -4.72 -16.00 21.13
CA SER A 695 -4.00 -16.69 22.20
C SER A 695 -3.73 -18.16 21.90
N ARG A 696 -4.49 -18.75 20.99
CA ARG A 696 -4.39 -20.14 20.61
C ARG A 696 -3.02 -20.48 20.01
N GLU A 697 -2.38 -21.56 20.47
CA GLU A 697 -1.03 -21.98 20.04
C GLU A 697 -1.03 -23.03 18.93
N ASP A 698 -2.10 -23.85 18.88
CA ASP A 698 -2.23 -24.92 17.88
C ASP A 698 -2.92 -24.42 16.59
N TYR A 699 -2.82 -25.25 15.55
CA TYR A 699 -3.47 -25.02 14.26
C TYR A 699 -5.02 -25.03 14.37
N PRO A 700 -5.74 -24.13 13.69
CA PRO A 700 -5.28 -22.97 12.94
C PRO A 700 -5.17 -21.73 13.84
N SER A 701 -4.03 -21.04 13.87
CA SER A 701 -3.85 -19.81 14.64
C SER A 701 -2.63 -18.97 14.20
N LEU A 702 -2.59 -17.70 14.62
CA LEU A 702 -1.45 -16.82 14.37
C LEU A 702 -0.22 -17.24 15.19
N LYS A 703 -0.39 -17.70 16.44
CA LYS A 703 0.73 -18.24 17.24
C LYS A 703 1.28 -19.54 16.64
N PHE A 704 0.44 -20.36 15.99
CA PHE A 704 0.93 -21.50 15.22
C PHE A 704 1.87 -21.04 14.10
N MET A 705 1.53 -20.00 13.34
CA MET A 705 2.45 -19.43 12.34
C MET A 705 3.77 -19.02 12.97
N LEU A 706 3.75 -18.30 14.11
CA LEU A 706 4.98 -17.93 14.84
C LEU A 706 5.79 -19.14 15.28
N SER A 707 5.14 -20.23 15.72
CA SER A 707 5.81 -21.48 16.15
C SER A 707 6.56 -22.17 15.01
N LYS A 708 6.17 -21.89 13.77
CA LYS A 708 6.84 -22.35 12.54
C LYS A 708 7.87 -21.37 12.02
N GLY A 709 8.20 -20.32 12.78
CA GLY A 709 9.20 -19.33 12.44
C GLY A 709 8.68 -18.19 11.57
N ALA A 710 7.37 -18.00 11.44
CA ALA A 710 6.81 -16.90 10.67
C ALA A 710 7.28 -15.54 11.18
N THR A 711 7.71 -14.69 10.27
CA THR A 711 8.03 -13.27 10.47
C THR A 711 7.13 -12.35 9.65
N THR A 712 6.24 -12.96 8.88
CA THR A 712 5.18 -12.37 8.06
C THR A 712 3.92 -13.22 8.18
N ILE A 713 2.76 -12.68 7.80
CA ILE A 713 1.48 -13.38 7.80
C ILE A 713 1.31 -14.14 6.49
N TRP A 714 0.78 -15.35 6.58
CA TRP A 714 0.62 -16.25 5.46
C TRP A 714 -0.73 -16.09 4.75
N GLU A 715 -0.79 -16.59 3.52
CA GLU A 715 -2.02 -16.67 2.73
C GLU A 715 -3.06 -17.63 3.33
N ARG A 716 -2.58 -18.67 3.99
CA ARG A 716 -3.40 -19.75 4.55
C ARG A 716 -2.90 -20.21 5.92
N TRP A 717 -3.75 -20.88 6.67
CA TRP A 717 -3.41 -21.37 8.01
C TRP A 717 -2.38 -22.50 8.03
N GLN A 718 -2.27 -23.30 6.94
CA GLN A 718 -1.34 -24.41 6.82
C GLN A 718 0.10 -23.93 6.57
N TYR A 719 1.08 -24.63 7.18
CA TYR A 719 2.51 -24.27 7.06
C TYR A 719 3.09 -24.67 5.69
N LEU A 720 3.33 -25.98 5.50
CA LEU A 720 3.82 -26.52 4.25
C LEU A 720 2.73 -27.39 3.64
N VAL A 721 2.32 -27.05 2.46
CA VAL A 721 1.45 -27.85 1.62
C VAL A 721 2.11 -27.93 0.26
N HIS A 722 2.11 -29.12 -0.34
CA HIS A 722 2.54 -29.30 -1.73
C HIS A 722 1.49 -28.65 -2.64
N ASN A 723 1.44 -27.33 -2.63
CA ASN A 723 0.47 -26.54 -3.35
C ASN A 723 1.08 -25.17 -3.68
N GLU A 724 0.86 -24.73 -4.90
CA GLU A 724 1.31 -23.45 -5.44
C GLU A 724 0.70 -22.24 -4.72
N MET A 725 -0.48 -22.40 -4.10
CA MET A 725 -1.19 -21.34 -3.35
C MET A 725 -0.81 -21.40 -1.87
N ASN A 726 0.41 -21.02 -1.55
CA ASN A 726 0.97 -21.03 -0.22
C ASN A 726 2.02 -19.94 -0.02
N SER A 727 1.63 -18.68 -0.23
CA SER A 727 2.51 -17.54 0.09
C SER A 727 2.69 -17.44 1.61
N HIS A 728 3.93 -17.26 2.05
CA HIS A 728 4.26 -16.98 3.45
C HIS A 728 4.35 -15.48 3.75
N ASN A 729 3.90 -14.63 2.81
CA ASN A 729 3.88 -13.17 2.95
C ASN A 729 2.68 -12.60 2.16
N HIS A 730 1.50 -12.60 2.79
CA HIS A 730 0.23 -12.27 2.13
C HIS A 730 -0.62 -11.34 3.00
N PRO A 731 -1.07 -10.16 2.49
CA PRO A 731 -1.64 -9.09 3.32
C PRO A 731 -3.07 -9.33 3.80
N ALA A 732 -3.86 -10.19 3.15
CA ALA A 732 -5.31 -10.25 3.42
C ALA A 732 -5.67 -10.55 4.88
N LEU A 733 -4.98 -11.52 5.53
CA LEU A 733 -5.18 -11.81 6.96
C LEU A 733 -4.63 -10.71 7.90
N CYS A 734 -3.92 -9.69 7.38
CA CYS A 734 -3.59 -8.51 8.17
C CYS A 734 -4.83 -7.68 8.55
N ALA A 735 -6.00 -7.97 7.94
CA ALA A 735 -7.30 -7.47 8.40
C ALA A 735 -7.52 -7.68 9.90
N LEU A 736 -7.02 -8.79 10.45
CA LEU A 736 -7.09 -9.10 11.88
C LEU A 736 -6.34 -8.07 12.76
N GLY A 737 -5.34 -7.40 12.20
CA GLY A 737 -4.48 -6.45 12.91
C GLY A 737 -5.20 -5.17 13.37
N ALA A 738 -6.30 -4.78 12.74
CA ALA A 738 -7.10 -3.65 13.19
C ALA A 738 -7.57 -3.82 14.65
N TRP A 739 -7.76 -5.06 15.10
CA TRP A 739 -8.21 -5.34 16.47
C TRP A 739 -7.20 -4.95 17.56
N PHE A 740 -5.90 -4.88 17.27
CA PHE A 740 -4.91 -4.35 18.24
C PHE A 740 -5.26 -2.91 18.67
N PHE A 741 -5.68 -2.11 17.71
CA PHE A 741 -6.09 -0.71 17.95
C PHE A 741 -7.54 -0.63 18.46
N LYS A 742 -8.46 -1.31 17.78
CA LYS A 742 -9.89 -1.22 18.03
C LYS A 742 -10.34 -1.99 19.26
N GLY A 743 -9.87 -3.23 19.42
CA GLY A 743 -10.21 -4.11 20.52
C GLY A 743 -9.38 -3.82 21.76
N ILE A 744 -8.10 -4.18 21.74
CA ILE A 744 -7.23 -4.13 22.92
C ILE A 744 -7.07 -2.71 23.47
N CYS A 745 -6.73 -1.73 22.60
CA CYS A 745 -6.53 -0.34 23.02
C CYS A 745 -7.82 0.48 23.00
N GLY A 746 -8.89 0.00 22.35
CA GLY A 746 -10.24 0.53 22.44
C GLY A 746 -10.60 1.63 21.47
N LEU A 747 -9.83 1.93 20.42
CA LEU A 747 -10.21 2.90 19.38
C LEU A 747 -11.28 2.30 18.45
N ARG A 748 -12.52 2.16 18.93
CA ARG A 748 -13.58 1.42 18.22
C ARG A 748 -13.97 2.03 16.89
N LYS A 749 -14.07 3.36 16.84
CA LYS A 749 -14.52 4.07 15.65
C LYS A 749 -13.88 5.44 15.53
N VAL A 750 -13.60 5.81 14.28
CA VAL A 750 -13.14 7.14 13.88
C VAL A 750 -14.12 7.69 12.87
N THR A 751 -14.69 8.86 13.14
CA THR A 751 -15.67 9.50 12.26
C THR A 751 -15.26 10.95 12.01
N PRO A 752 -14.91 11.30 10.75
CA PRO A 752 -14.61 12.69 10.39
C PRO A 752 -15.81 13.61 10.66
N GLY A 753 -15.56 14.73 11.35
CA GLY A 753 -16.56 15.77 11.56
C GLY A 753 -16.74 16.67 10.34
N LYS A 754 -17.94 17.20 10.15
CA LYS A 754 -18.22 18.17 9.07
C LYS A 754 -17.52 19.52 9.29
N ASP A 755 -17.09 19.80 10.50
CA ASP A 755 -16.37 20.98 10.98
C ASP A 755 -14.84 20.87 10.86
N GLY A 756 -14.34 19.76 10.31
CA GLY A 756 -12.89 19.47 10.20
C GLY A 756 -12.30 18.82 11.45
N GLY A 757 -13.10 18.54 12.49
CA GLY A 757 -12.72 17.75 13.67
C GLY A 757 -12.90 16.25 13.46
N VAL A 758 -12.80 15.49 14.56
CA VAL A 758 -12.99 14.04 14.56
C VAL A 758 -13.76 13.59 15.79
N HIS A 759 -14.70 12.69 15.58
CA HIS A 759 -15.39 11.99 16.65
C HIS A 759 -14.84 10.57 16.81
N LEU A 760 -14.53 10.18 18.06
CA LEU A 760 -13.95 8.90 18.42
C LEU A 760 -14.89 8.14 19.35
N GLU A 761 -15.01 6.83 19.14
CA GLU A 761 -15.61 5.94 20.12
C GLU A 761 -14.49 5.11 20.78
N ILE A 762 -14.42 5.14 22.12
CA ILE A 762 -13.35 4.49 22.89
C ILE A 762 -13.97 3.49 23.87
N ASN A 763 -13.62 2.20 23.68
CA ASN A 763 -14.09 1.10 24.55
C ASN A 763 -13.06 -0.05 24.53
N PRO A 764 -12.07 -0.07 25.44
CA PRO A 764 -11.02 -1.09 25.45
C PRO A 764 -11.54 -2.45 25.93
N TYR A 765 -11.02 -3.52 25.33
CA TYR A 765 -11.09 -4.86 25.90
C TYR A 765 -9.81 -5.15 26.69
N ILE A 766 -9.96 -5.59 27.94
CA ILE A 766 -8.85 -5.83 28.86
C ILE A 766 -8.79 -7.30 29.22
N PRO A 767 -7.87 -8.08 28.59
CA PRO A 767 -7.70 -9.49 28.91
C PRO A 767 -7.26 -9.72 30.35
N GLY A 768 -7.70 -10.84 30.96
CA GLY A 768 -7.40 -11.18 32.33
C GLY A 768 -5.92 -11.36 32.65
N ASP A 769 -5.16 -11.92 31.74
CA ASP A 769 -3.74 -12.29 31.86
C ASP A 769 -2.76 -11.26 31.28
N MET A 770 -3.22 -10.29 30.49
CA MET A 770 -2.39 -9.20 30.00
C MET A 770 -2.25 -8.09 31.05
N GLU A 771 -1.04 -7.57 31.27
CA GLU A 771 -0.74 -6.58 32.30
C GLU A 771 -0.88 -5.13 31.81
N HIS A 772 -0.55 -4.87 30.55
CA HIS A 772 -0.69 -3.57 29.90
C HIS A 772 -0.80 -3.71 28.40
N ALA A 773 -1.39 -2.71 27.78
CA ALA A 773 -1.32 -2.48 26.34
C ALA A 773 -1.40 -0.98 26.07
N GLU A 774 -0.72 -0.55 25.01
CA GLU A 774 -0.75 0.83 24.54
C GLU A 774 -0.63 0.93 23.03
N MET A 775 -1.22 1.96 22.47
CA MET A 775 -1.05 2.36 21.08
C MET A 775 -0.73 3.85 20.96
N SER A 776 -0.04 4.20 19.89
CA SER A 776 0.05 5.58 19.40
C SER A 776 -0.39 5.62 17.94
N TYR A 777 -1.10 6.67 17.53
CA TYR A 777 -1.58 6.85 16.17
C TYR A 777 -1.54 8.33 15.78
N THR A 778 -0.73 8.68 14.78
CA THR A 778 -0.62 10.06 14.26
C THR A 778 -1.56 10.22 13.10
N THR A 779 -2.68 10.88 13.36
CA THR A 779 -3.73 11.14 12.37
C THR A 779 -3.53 12.50 11.71
N VAL A 780 -4.37 12.79 10.71
CA VAL A 780 -4.46 14.16 10.15
C VAL A 780 -4.96 15.17 11.19
N TRP A 781 -5.69 14.75 12.21
CA TRP A 781 -6.21 15.60 13.30
C TRP A 781 -5.23 15.80 14.44
N GLY A 782 -4.15 15.02 14.50
CA GLY A 782 -3.14 15.03 15.54
C GLY A 782 -2.89 13.64 16.12
N LYS A 783 -2.13 13.58 17.19
CA LYS A 783 -1.73 12.32 17.83
C LYS A 783 -2.78 11.81 18.80
N ILE A 784 -3.11 10.53 18.67
CA ILE A 784 -3.91 9.77 19.61
C ILE A 784 -2.98 8.79 20.33
N ARG A 785 -3.06 8.71 21.65
CA ARG A 785 -2.50 7.63 22.44
C ARG A 785 -3.56 7.05 23.33
N LEU A 786 -3.75 5.76 23.30
CA LEU A 786 -4.63 5.02 24.17
C LEU A 786 -3.89 3.85 24.77
N GLY A 787 -4.13 3.59 26.06
CA GLY A 787 -3.52 2.45 26.70
C GLY A 787 -4.07 2.23 28.10
N TRP A 788 -3.79 1.08 28.64
CA TRP A 788 -4.18 0.71 30.00
C TRP A 788 -3.09 -0.13 30.66
N LYS A 789 -3.06 -0.08 31.99
CA LYS A 789 -2.15 -0.88 32.81
C LYS A 789 -2.86 -1.35 34.10
N LYS A 790 -2.54 -2.57 34.52
CA LYS A 790 -2.92 -3.09 35.83
C LYS A 790 -1.89 -2.68 36.87
N VAL A 791 -2.33 -2.04 37.95
CA VAL A 791 -1.47 -1.59 39.02
C VAL A 791 -1.94 -2.15 40.36
N GLU A 792 -1.04 -2.45 41.26
CA GLU A 792 -1.38 -2.93 42.61
C GLU A 792 -2.07 -1.83 43.40
N LYS A 793 -3.10 -2.18 44.18
CA LYS A 793 -3.71 -1.27 45.14
C LYS A 793 -2.78 -1.17 46.38
N SER A 794 -2.38 0.03 46.68
CA SER A 794 -1.73 0.32 47.99
C SER A 794 -2.80 0.35 49.08
N GLY A 795 -2.79 -0.56 50.06
CA GLY A 795 -3.68 -0.59 51.20
C GLY A 795 -3.92 -1.98 51.79
N GLU A 796 -4.75 -2.08 52.83
CA GLU A 796 -5.00 -3.31 53.63
C GLU A 796 -5.72 -4.46 52.87
N LYS A 797 -6.27 -4.21 51.69
CA LYS A 797 -6.84 -5.27 50.85
C LYS A 797 -6.02 -5.37 49.56
N PRO A 798 -5.27 -6.47 49.34
CA PRO A 798 -4.61 -6.70 48.09
C PRO A 798 -5.63 -6.79 46.93
N GLY A 799 -5.37 -6.09 45.87
CA GLY A 799 -6.20 -6.06 44.69
C GLY A 799 -5.50 -5.28 43.57
N ARG A 800 -5.91 -5.50 42.37
CA ARG A 800 -5.43 -4.75 41.21
C ARG A 800 -6.48 -3.75 40.75
N ARG A 801 -6.06 -2.59 40.31
CA ARG A 801 -6.85 -1.58 39.62
C ARG A 801 -6.34 -1.40 38.22
N ILE A 802 -7.20 -1.00 37.33
CA ILE A 802 -6.83 -0.73 35.94
C ILE A 802 -6.84 0.77 35.75
N ILE A 803 -5.74 1.31 35.25
CA ILE A 803 -5.62 2.72 34.89
C ILE A 803 -5.65 2.79 33.36
N PHE A 804 -6.64 3.48 32.83
CA PHE A 804 -6.72 3.80 31.42
C PHE A 804 -6.17 5.20 31.18
N HIS A 805 -5.31 5.33 30.16
CA HIS A 805 -4.72 6.58 29.72
C HIS A 805 -5.19 6.90 28.30
N ALA A 806 -5.59 8.16 28.07
CA ALA A 806 -5.90 8.69 26.74
C ALA A 806 -5.23 10.06 26.55
N GLU A 807 -4.55 10.21 25.42
CA GLU A 807 -4.08 11.49 24.90
C GLU A 807 -4.80 11.71 23.58
N LEU A 808 -5.60 12.78 23.50
CA LEU A 808 -6.47 13.09 22.37
C LEU A 808 -6.08 14.42 21.76
N PRO A 809 -6.04 14.54 20.40
CA PRO A 809 -5.77 15.80 19.73
C PRO A 809 -6.89 16.81 19.99
N GLY A 810 -6.57 18.09 19.97
CA GLY A 810 -7.50 19.19 20.24
C GLY A 810 -8.76 19.20 19.37
N ALA A 811 -8.67 18.66 18.16
CA ALA A 811 -9.80 18.52 17.23
C ALA A 811 -10.70 17.31 17.51
N ALA A 812 -10.41 16.50 18.54
CA ALA A 812 -11.17 15.30 18.84
C ALA A 812 -12.26 15.54 19.90
N VAL A 813 -13.40 14.89 19.69
CA VAL A 813 -14.40 14.61 20.71
C VAL A 813 -14.53 13.09 20.82
N ALA A 814 -14.46 12.54 22.03
CA ALA A 814 -14.46 11.10 22.21
C ALA A 814 -15.54 10.66 23.22
N ASP A 815 -16.33 9.67 22.83
CA ASP A 815 -17.23 8.95 23.74
C ASP A 815 -16.45 7.76 24.33
N PHE A 816 -16.15 7.84 25.62
CA PHE A 816 -15.51 6.76 26.36
C PHE A 816 -16.55 5.90 27.08
N VAL A 817 -16.45 4.58 26.92
CA VAL A 817 -17.30 3.60 27.59
C VAL A 817 -16.43 2.46 28.13
N TYR A 818 -16.64 2.07 29.39
CA TYR A 818 -16.10 0.83 29.97
C TYR A 818 -17.03 0.34 31.08
N GLY A 819 -17.74 -0.75 30.82
CA GLY A 819 -18.81 -1.23 31.69
C GLY A 819 -19.89 -0.17 31.91
N GLU A 820 -20.11 0.23 33.18
CA GLU A 820 -21.07 1.29 33.51
C GLU A 820 -20.46 2.70 33.44
N LYS A 821 -19.14 2.82 33.31
CA LYS A 821 -18.44 4.11 33.21
C LYS A 821 -18.62 4.70 31.84
N LYS A 822 -19.10 5.93 31.79
CA LYS A 822 -19.27 6.70 30.54
C LYS A 822 -18.76 8.12 30.75
N ALA A 823 -18.05 8.64 29.77
CA ALA A 823 -17.57 10.01 29.76
C ALA A 823 -17.48 10.54 28.32
N VAL A 824 -17.61 11.84 28.13
CA VAL A 824 -17.35 12.54 26.89
C VAL A 824 -16.10 13.37 27.11
N TRP A 825 -15.05 13.07 26.33
CA TRP A 825 -13.77 13.77 26.40
C TRP A 825 -13.61 14.68 25.17
N LYS A 826 -12.97 15.81 25.39
CA LYS A 826 -12.47 16.68 24.31
C LYS A 826 -10.95 16.51 24.19
N GLY A 827 -10.30 17.19 23.28
CA GLY A 827 -8.83 17.18 23.22
C GLY A 827 -8.18 17.39 24.59
N GLY A 828 -7.14 16.61 24.89
CA GLY A 828 -6.45 16.65 26.17
C GLY A 828 -5.92 15.29 26.64
N ILE A 829 -5.41 15.27 27.89
CA ILE A 829 -4.89 14.05 28.54
C ILE A 829 -5.86 13.61 29.63
N TYR A 830 -6.17 12.34 29.65
CA TYR A 830 -7.07 11.72 30.62
C TYR A 830 -6.39 10.49 31.24
N GLU A 831 -6.49 10.37 32.53
CA GLU A 831 -6.09 9.18 33.30
C GLU A 831 -7.25 8.82 34.24
N VAL A 832 -7.81 7.63 34.02
CA VAL A 832 -9.00 7.20 34.75
C VAL A 832 -8.82 5.77 35.27
N GLU A 833 -9.23 5.53 36.53
CA GLU A 833 -9.36 4.16 37.05
C GLU A 833 -10.66 3.55 36.50
N ILE A 834 -10.57 2.38 35.86
CA ILE A 834 -11.70 1.70 35.20
C ILE A 834 -11.94 0.32 35.79
#